data_77ffde9d026f5e42ff9b20d1839e71aa
#
_entry.id   77ffde9d026f5e42ff9b20d1839e71aa
#
_cell.length_a   1.000
_cell.length_b   1.000
_cell.length_c   1.000
_cell.angle_alpha   90.00
_cell.angle_beta   90.00
_cell.angle_gamma   90.00
#
_symmetry.space_group_name_H-M   'P 1'
#
loop_
_entity.id
_entity.type
_entity.pdbx_description
1 polymer ?
#
loop_
_entity_poly.entity_id
_entity_poly.type
_entity_poly.pdbx_seq_one_letter_code
_entity_poly.pdbx_strand_id
1 'polypeptide(L)'
;MAKINKKQEKEFFKSIRNAHKQEDPEKAVERAVNTVIYDYFNSDLKYGQVNLSYPYNTDGLISVSSLFFNFNILIETKRDYDFTGNDKDVKKAIAQVIYYLKRFQDAGSPVPNATVIADNNEIFAVNNNILESYLNKDYDWSIAPSSAWDNNEQIREDLLNDKNIHPSVKVIDSEAFDVNQFMSDIDRLAQSSTPIKATITPENLEKLFINFSIDVFSNAFTVSNQSQIEVFIKALKGSDDIYTHPRKNNVLVVDGKELENVNTRKFDYFWENYDSNNYSLKELKAITEIADQLIENVSRRFTGDFWTPSLWVNKSQELISQHYGDDWREKYTVWDSSAGAKNLTRDYKFKNLYSSTLHPEELSISDGYNKDNIAFQYDFLNDDMWMHDTDIIENRNQLEKLINNNQLDTYLNGLGLERKIPLELLQDLLDKKPFMFYGNPPYGSNGTGSHSNRKDSKIGIAKNSTNELMKNLGHAKQELYTQFIYRVQLIGQLFEYSNEDDYNFCFFSNKSFLTSPQFNKFTSGLTEQFSYKNGFMLNAGEFNGTSSTWGIIFHMWGLDGGKNKEELYFDVLKNKDNEIIKLTDWTAKLSNGNTISNWLKEIPISKEFEEYYPLTKNGFDAPTAKSIRCKMHNGWIGYLHNHGVNIQNADKYTGFYSLGFAVGDGRDITKDNFERITVNFSIKRSVQEKIADYKLLWVRDKDVFGAPSDELLTDEFVNDCVIYSLFDKQSKQTSLRQYEYKDKTYRVENEFFPFSKQFIEDLAVQHNNLSIQEDLDTDNERFVYKYLQDKEISTEAQELLDYVKKVYEESFKYRDTYAQLMPKYNTNSWDAGFIQINRMIWGQKDKINDDLINLKDEFKIKLKTLGDKIALQAINDGVI
;
A
#
# COMPACT_ATOMS: atom_id res chain seq x y z
N MET A 1 24.39 18.97 -27.41
CA MET A 1 25.15 19.01 -26.17
C MET A 1 24.23 19.48 -25.07
N ALA A 2 24.24 18.79 -23.95
CA ALA A 2 23.47 19.20 -22.77
C ALA A 2 23.83 20.63 -22.37
N LYS A 3 22.83 21.42 -22.04
CA LYS A 3 23.04 22.84 -21.71
C LYS A 3 21.88 23.40 -20.89
N ILE A 4 22.23 24.12 -19.85
CA ILE A 4 21.30 24.99 -19.11
C ILE A 4 21.04 26.24 -19.93
N ASN A 5 19.76 26.51 -20.22
CA ASN A 5 19.41 27.72 -20.94
C ASN A 5 19.42 28.97 -20.02
N LYS A 6 19.43 30.17 -20.64
CA LYS A 6 19.51 31.44 -19.89
C LYS A 6 18.37 31.66 -18.88
N LYS A 7 17.21 31.05 -19.10
CA LYS A 7 16.07 31.16 -18.17
C LYS A 7 16.31 30.29 -16.94
N GLN A 8 16.73 29.04 -17.13
CA GLN A 8 17.06 28.10 -16.05
C GLN A 8 18.24 28.61 -15.22
N GLU A 9 19.27 29.16 -15.88
CA GLU A 9 20.42 29.80 -15.22
C GLU A 9 19.98 30.97 -14.32
N LYS A 10 19.11 31.85 -14.82
CA LYS A 10 18.58 32.96 -14.02
C LYS A 10 17.71 32.46 -12.84
N GLU A 11 16.93 31.43 -13.06
CA GLU A 11 16.10 30.81 -12.01
C GLU A 11 16.96 30.15 -10.93
N PHE A 12 18.05 29.47 -11.30
CA PHE A 12 19.03 28.93 -10.38
C PHE A 12 19.64 30.00 -9.49
N PHE A 13 20.29 31.03 -10.08
CA PHE A 13 20.88 32.13 -9.30
C PHE A 13 19.85 32.84 -8.42
N LYS A 14 18.62 33.05 -8.93
CA LYS A 14 17.55 33.68 -8.14
C LYS A 14 17.16 32.81 -6.94
N SER A 15 17.09 31.52 -7.11
CA SER A 15 16.72 30.58 -6.05
C SER A 15 17.80 30.52 -4.97
N ILE A 16 19.06 30.44 -5.36
CA ILE A 16 20.20 30.47 -4.43
C ILE A 16 20.24 31.78 -3.65
N ARG A 17 20.19 32.94 -4.33
CA ARG A 17 20.22 34.27 -3.68
C ARG A 17 19.05 34.48 -2.70
N ASN A 18 17.93 33.88 -2.93
CA ASN A 18 16.76 33.98 -2.06
C ASN A 18 16.65 32.86 -1.03
N ALA A 19 17.54 31.88 -1.05
CA ALA A 19 17.49 30.75 -0.14
C ALA A 19 17.50 31.19 1.34
N HIS A 20 18.34 32.16 1.69
CA HIS A 20 18.44 32.72 3.06
C HIS A 20 17.14 33.40 3.56
N LYS A 21 16.23 33.75 2.64
CA LYS A 21 14.91 34.36 2.96
C LYS A 21 13.80 33.34 3.15
N GLN A 22 14.07 32.06 2.89
CA GLN A 22 13.11 31.00 3.05
C GLN A 22 13.06 30.52 4.51
N GLU A 23 11.97 29.92 4.89
CA GLU A 23 11.77 29.29 6.20
C GLU A 23 12.80 28.20 6.48
N ASP A 24 13.18 27.45 5.44
CA ASP A 24 14.21 26.43 5.44
C ASP A 24 15.21 26.71 4.30
N PRO A 25 16.31 27.45 4.58
CA PRO A 25 17.32 27.82 3.58
C PRO A 25 18.01 26.61 2.94
N GLU A 26 18.34 25.57 3.71
CA GLU A 26 19.00 24.36 3.24
C GLU A 26 18.13 23.63 2.22
N LYS A 27 16.84 23.48 2.52
CA LYS A 27 15.84 22.89 1.61
C LYS A 27 15.64 23.71 0.33
N ALA A 28 15.84 25.01 0.39
CA ALA A 28 15.77 25.88 -0.79
C ALA A 28 16.99 25.70 -1.70
N VAL A 29 18.19 25.55 -1.12
CA VAL A 29 19.43 25.22 -1.84
C VAL A 29 19.32 23.83 -2.46
N GLU A 30 18.89 22.83 -1.69
CA GLU A 30 18.65 21.47 -2.17
C GLU A 30 17.80 21.46 -3.45
N ARG A 31 16.64 22.13 -3.42
CA ARG A 31 15.77 22.21 -4.59
C ARG A 31 16.43 22.88 -5.79
N ALA A 32 17.17 23.96 -5.58
CA ALA A 32 17.80 24.68 -6.66
C ALA A 32 18.91 23.85 -7.32
N VAL A 33 19.75 23.18 -6.52
CA VAL A 33 20.86 22.34 -7.00
C VAL A 33 20.30 21.09 -7.68
N ASN A 34 19.36 20.39 -7.06
CA ASN A 34 18.71 19.22 -7.67
C ASN A 34 18.07 19.56 -9.03
N THR A 35 17.36 20.69 -9.11
CA THR A 35 16.68 21.11 -10.35
C THR A 35 17.69 21.39 -11.46
N VAL A 36 18.74 22.14 -11.19
CA VAL A 36 19.68 22.53 -12.24
C VAL A 36 20.49 21.35 -12.76
N ILE A 37 20.89 20.42 -11.89
CA ILE A 37 21.59 19.19 -12.30
C ILE A 37 20.66 18.27 -13.10
N TYR A 38 19.45 18.06 -12.62
CA TYR A 38 18.44 17.28 -13.32
C TYR A 38 18.15 17.85 -14.72
N ASP A 39 17.89 19.16 -14.80
CA ASP A 39 17.59 19.85 -16.06
C ASP A 39 18.74 19.74 -17.06
N TYR A 40 19.99 19.82 -16.59
CA TYR A 40 21.15 19.67 -17.46
C TYR A 40 21.18 18.29 -18.12
N PHE A 41 21.13 17.22 -17.35
CA PHE A 41 21.17 15.86 -17.90
C PHE A 41 19.91 15.53 -18.70
N ASN A 42 18.75 16.00 -18.29
CA ASN A 42 17.49 15.79 -19.01
C ASN A 42 17.36 16.63 -20.31
N SER A 43 18.26 17.59 -20.54
CA SER A 43 18.25 18.46 -21.72
C SER A 43 18.82 17.80 -22.98
N ASP A 44 19.51 16.65 -22.88
CA ASP A 44 20.14 15.97 -24.00
C ASP A 44 19.79 14.48 -24.02
N LEU A 45 19.14 14.03 -25.09
CA LEU A 45 18.68 12.64 -25.28
C LEU A 45 19.80 11.59 -25.15
N LYS A 46 21.08 11.98 -25.28
CA LYS A 46 22.22 11.06 -25.10
C LYS A 46 22.27 10.41 -23.72
N TYR A 47 21.73 11.08 -22.70
CA TYR A 47 21.71 10.58 -21.33
C TYR A 47 20.53 9.62 -21.05
N GLY A 48 19.59 9.48 -21.99
CA GLY A 48 18.47 8.54 -21.88
C GLY A 48 17.52 8.90 -20.74
N GLN A 49 17.40 8.00 -19.78
CA GLN A 49 16.54 8.21 -18.62
C GLN A 49 17.30 8.89 -17.50
N VAL A 50 16.78 10.00 -17.00
CA VAL A 50 17.32 10.74 -15.86
C VAL A 50 16.28 10.73 -14.75
N ASN A 51 16.65 10.27 -13.57
CA ASN A 51 15.77 10.17 -12.41
C ASN A 51 16.37 10.91 -11.22
N LEU A 52 15.54 11.63 -10.46
CA LEU A 52 15.87 12.20 -9.16
C LEU A 52 15.16 11.42 -8.07
N SER A 53 15.90 10.98 -7.06
CA SER A 53 15.40 10.24 -5.90
C SER A 53 16.11 10.68 -4.62
N TYR A 54 15.64 10.23 -3.45
CA TYR A 54 16.15 10.63 -2.13
C TYR A 54 16.40 9.38 -1.24
N PRO A 55 17.25 8.43 -1.69
CA PRO A 55 17.50 7.22 -0.92
C PRO A 55 18.26 7.54 0.37
N TYR A 56 18.06 6.77 1.41
CA TYR A 56 18.77 6.84 2.70
C TYR A 56 18.73 8.22 3.38
N ASN A 57 17.73 9.05 3.08
CA ASN A 57 17.58 10.44 3.53
C ASN A 57 18.70 11.36 3.02
N THR A 58 19.23 11.10 1.83
CA THR A 58 20.13 12.03 1.13
C THR A 58 19.36 13.25 0.60
N ASP A 59 20.04 14.36 0.38
CA ASP A 59 19.44 15.57 -0.19
C ASP A 59 19.11 15.42 -1.68
N GLY A 60 19.72 14.46 -2.36
CA GLY A 60 19.36 14.06 -3.72
C GLY A 60 20.29 13.00 -4.31
N LEU A 61 19.75 12.22 -5.21
CA LEU A 61 20.48 11.29 -6.06
C LEU A 61 19.96 11.41 -7.48
N ILE A 62 20.80 11.89 -8.38
CA ILE A 62 20.54 11.91 -9.82
C ILE A 62 21.13 10.65 -10.44
N SER A 63 20.27 9.82 -11.03
CA SER A 63 20.66 8.61 -11.75
C SER A 63 20.48 8.81 -13.25
N VAL A 64 21.53 8.60 -14.01
CA VAL A 64 21.55 8.69 -15.46
C VAL A 64 21.72 7.28 -16.04
N SER A 65 20.80 6.87 -16.91
CA SER A 65 20.84 5.55 -17.55
C SER A 65 20.49 5.65 -19.03
N SER A 66 21.45 5.35 -19.87
CA SER A 66 21.30 5.35 -21.33
C SER A 66 22.09 4.20 -21.97
N LEU A 67 22.11 4.18 -23.30
CA LEU A 67 22.95 3.24 -24.05
C LEU A 67 24.46 3.49 -23.87
N PHE A 68 24.86 4.70 -23.45
CA PHE A 68 26.26 5.10 -23.42
C PHE A 68 26.72 5.51 -22.02
N PHE A 69 25.80 5.87 -21.14
CA PHE A 69 26.10 6.43 -19.83
C PHE A 69 25.26 5.78 -18.75
N ASN A 70 25.92 5.27 -17.71
CA ASN A 70 25.29 4.79 -16.50
C ASN A 70 26.11 5.27 -15.31
N PHE A 71 25.59 6.27 -14.58
CA PHE A 71 26.25 6.79 -13.39
C PHE A 71 25.24 7.45 -12.43
N ASN A 72 25.64 7.57 -11.20
CA ASN A 72 24.88 8.22 -10.15
C ASN A 72 25.63 9.39 -9.55
N ILE A 73 24.94 10.50 -9.28
CA ILE A 73 25.48 11.69 -8.65
C ILE A 73 24.74 11.93 -7.35
N LEU A 74 25.43 11.84 -6.23
CA LEU A 74 24.92 12.19 -4.91
C LEU A 74 24.93 13.72 -4.76
N ILE A 75 23.92 14.26 -4.12
CA ILE A 75 23.81 15.68 -3.80
C ILE A 75 23.67 15.81 -2.29
N GLU A 76 24.48 16.69 -1.73
CA GLU A 76 24.48 17.03 -0.32
C GLU A 76 24.48 18.53 -0.17
N THR A 77 23.61 19.06 0.66
CA THR A 77 23.50 20.51 0.89
C THR A 77 23.77 20.86 2.34
N LYS A 78 24.29 22.05 2.54
CA LYS A 78 24.66 22.54 3.86
C LYS A 78 24.12 23.94 4.07
N ARG A 79 24.10 24.32 5.32
CA ARG A 79 23.73 25.66 5.74
C ARG A 79 24.87 26.31 6.47
N ASP A 80 25.19 27.56 6.04
CA ASP A 80 26.17 28.43 6.70
C ASP A 80 27.59 27.82 6.83
N TYR A 81 28.03 27.04 5.80
CA TYR A 81 29.40 26.54 5.68
C TYR A 81 30.28 27.56 4.94
N ASP A 82 31.56 27.53 5.20
CA ASP A 82 32.57 28.32 4.48
C ASP A 82 33.59 27.35 3.86
N PHE A 83 33.28 26.88 2.65
CA PHE A 83 34.12 25.89 1.99
C PHE A 83 35.43 26.46 1.45
N THR A 84 35.46 27.76 1.14
CA THR A 84 36.68 28.44 0.65
C THR A 84 37.60 28.86 1.80
N GLY A 85 37.04 29.41 2.87
CA GLY A 85 37.84 29.93 3.99
C GLY A 85 38.14 28.88 5.07
N ASN A 86 37.41 27.78 5.13
CA ASN A 86 37.50 26.79 6.21
C ASN A 86 37.57 25.36 5.68
N ASP A 87 38.77 24.83 5.52
CA ASP A 87 39.01 23.43 5.10
C ASP A 87 38.30 22.38 6.00
N LYS A 88 38.05 22.74 7.26
CA LYS A 88 37.29 21.87 8.20
C LYS A 88 35.84 21.69 7.76
N ASP A 89 35.22 22.72 7.19
CA ASP A 89 33.82 22.61 6.71
C ASP A 89 33.70 21.70 5.49
N VAL A 90 34.70 21.74 4.58
CA VAL A 90 34.84 20.82 3.48
C VAL A 90 34.91 19.36 4.00
N LYS A 91 35.83 19.12 4.94
CA LYS A 91 36.05 17.79 5.52
C LYS A 91 34.88 17.28 6.33
N LYS A 92 34.17 18.16 7.03
CA LYS A 92 32.94 17.83 7.75
C LYS A 92 31.82 17.38 6.80
N ALA A 93 31.66 18.09 5.67
CA ALA A 93 30.69 17.69 4.65
C ALA A 93 31.05 16.32 4.00
N ILE A 94 32.33 16.12 3.71
CA ILE A 94 32.85 14.86 3.15
C ILE A 94 32.68 13.70 4.13
N ALA A 95 32.86 13.89 5.44
CA ALA A 95 32.59 12.86 6.44
C ALA A 95 31.15 12.32 6.33
N GLN A 96 30.19 13.19 6.16
CA GLN A 96 28.79 12.81 5.98
C GLN A 96 28.60 12.05 4.67
N VAL A 97 29.22 12.50 3.58
CA VAL A 97 29.19 11.81 2.28
C VAL A 97 29.74 10.39 2.39
N ILE A 98 30.89 10.17 3.05
CA ILE A 98 31.49 8.85 3.27
C ILE A 98 30.49 7.91 3.94
N TYR A 99 29.74 8.38 4.96
CA TYR A 99 28.71 7.58 5.61
C TYR A 99 27.54 7.26 4.70
N TYR A 100 27.15 8.15 3.81
CA TYR A 100 26.15 7.84 2.79
C TYR A 100 26.68 6.80 1.78
N LEU A 101 27.88 6.96 1.27
CA LEU A 101 28.50 6.01 0.33
C LEU A 101 28.57 4.61 0.96
N LYS A 102 28.93 4.52 2.25
CA LYS A 102 28.93 3.27 3.00
C LYS A 102 27.53 2.66 3.10
N ARG A 103 26.50 3.46 3.35
CA ARG A 103 25.10 2.96 3.36
C ARG A 103 24.66 2.44 2.01
N PHE A 104 25.07 3.06 0.90
CA PHE A 104 24.82 2.52 -0.44
C PHE A 104 25.51 1.19 -0.61
N GLN A 105 26.79 1.07 -0.23
CA GLN A 105 27.58 -0.14 -0.33
C GLN A 105 26.97 -1.29 0.50
N ASP A 106 26.66 -1.06 1.79
CA ASP A 106 26.13 -2.08 2.70
C ASP A 106 24.70 -2.50 2.31
N ALA A 107 23.90 -1.59 1.79
CA ALA A 107 22.56 -1.91 1.27
C ALA A 107 22.59 -2.59 -0.10
N GLY A 108 23.76 -2.84 -0.68
CA GLY A 108 23.91 -3.39 -2.02
C GLY A 108 23.31 -2.50 -3.11
N SER A 109 23.27 -1.18 -2.90
CA SER A 109 22.88 -0.24 -3.95
C SER A 109 24.13 0.25 -4.68
N PRO A 110 24.06 0.55 -6.01
CA PRO A 110 25.20 1.12 -6.72
C PRO A 110 25.70 2.37 -6.00
N VAL A 111 26.99 2.39 -5.64
CA VAL A 111 27.61 3.51 -4.95
C VAL A 111 27.70 4.68 -5.92
N PRO A 112 27.28 5.91 -5.56
CA PRO A 112 27.35 7.05 -6.45
C PRO A 112 28.77 7.33 -6.96
N ASN A 113 28.86 7.68 -8.25
CA ASN A 113 30.15 7.92 -8.94
C ASN A 113 30.78 9.24 -8.52
N ALA A 114 29.97 10.25 -8.34
CA ALA A 114 30.41 11.60 -7.93
C ALA A 114 29.42 12.17 -6.89
N THR A 115 29.91 13.13 -6.13
CA THR A 115 29.07 13.90 -5.19
C THR A 115 29.21 15.38 -5.47
N VAL A 116 28.08 16.09 -5.43
CA VAL A 116 28.01 17.56 -5.45
C VAL A 116 27.64 18.04 -4.05
N ILE A 117 28.40 18.94 -3.51
CA ILE A 117 28.17 19.54 -2.20
C ILE A 117 27.99 21.04 -2.39
N ALA A 118 26.95 21.63 -1.83
CA ALA A 118 26.61 23.02 -1.99
C ALA A 118 26.04 23.64 -0.71
N ASP A 119 26.22 24.93 -0.57
CA ASP A 119 25.46 25.79 0.32
C ASP A 119 24.86 26.97 -0.48
N ASN A 120 24.37 27.99 0.23
CA ASN A 120 23.79 29.18 -0.40
C ASN A 120 24.81 30.11 -1.10
N ASN A 121 26.11 29.89 -0.94
CA ASN A 121 27.15 30.71 -1.49
C ASN A 121 28.14 29.95 -2.37
N GLU A 122 28.41 28.69 -2.03
CA GLU A 122 29.51 27.92 -2.57
C GLU A 122 29.06 26.51 -3.01
N ILE A 123 29.78 25.98 -4.01
CA ILE A 123 29.49 24.65 -4.56
C ILE A 123 30.79 24.00 -5.02
N PHE A 124 30.90 22.69 -4.82
CA PHE A 124 31.99 21.89 -5.39
C PHE A 124 31.52 20.48 -5.71
N ALA A 125 32.31 19.76 -6.49
CA ALA A 125 32.07 18.37 -6.80
C ALA A 125 33.33 17.51 -6.56
N VAL A 126 33.13 16.29 -6.15
CA VAL A 126 34.17 15.30 -5.93
C VAL A 126 33.90 14.02 -6.68
N ASN A 127 34.97 13.40 -7.20
CA ASN A 127 34.91 12.01 -7.66
C ASN A 127 35.00 11.08 -6.45
N ASN A 128 34.03 10.22 -6.25
CA ASN A 128 33.93 9.39 -5.05
C ASN A 128 35.03 8.33 -4.93
N ASN A 129 35.77 8.03 -5.99
CA ASN A 129 36.93 7.13 -5.90
C ASN A 129 38.00 7.59 -4.92
N ILE A 130 38.16 8.92 -4.70
CA ILE A 130 39.11 9.44 -3.70
C ILE A 130 38.68 9.07 -2.27
N LEU A 131 37.42 8.72 -2.07
CA LEU A 131 36.83 8.38 -0.77
C LEU A 131 36.75 6.86 -0.53
N GLU A 132 37.06 6.04 -1.54
CA GLU A 132 36.91 4.58 -1.47
C GLU A 132 37.71 3.95 -0.33
N SER A 133 38.93 4.44 -0.09
CA SER A 133 39.79 3.91 0.99
C SER A 133 39.18 4.07 2.39
N TYR A 134 38.29 5.05 2.58
CA TYR A 134 37.58 5.28 3.84
C TYR A 134 36.49 4.24 4.10
N LEU A 135 35.84 3.73 3.05
CA LEU A 135 34.76 2.76 3.16
C LEU A 135 35.20 1.41 3.71
N ASN A 136 36.50 1.09 3.60
CA ASN A 136 37.12 -0.15 4.06
C ASN A 136 37.75 -0.03 5.44
N LYS A 137 37.63 1.12 6.12
CA LYS A 137 38.14 1.32 7.49
C LYS A 137 37.10 0.88 8.53
N ASP A 138 37.59 0.50 9.68
CA ASP A 138 36.77 0.07 10.81
C ASP A 138 36.28 1.29 11.61
N TYR A 139 35.35 2.04 11.02
CA TYR A 139 34.64 3.13 11.69
C TYR A 139 33.37 2.63 12.36
N ASP A 140 32.85 3.39 13.34
CA ASP A 140 31.51 3.14 13.85
C ASP A 140 30.45 3.57 12.83
N TRP A 141 30.05 2.68 11.95
CA TRP A 141 29.05 2.87 10.91
C TRP A 141 27.60 2.98 11.39
N SER A 142 27.37 2.74 12.71
CA SER A 142 26.04 2.91 13.31
C SER A 142 25.64 4.38 13.49
N ILE A 143 26.62 5.29 13.47
CA ILE A 143 26.42 6.74 13.61
C ILE A 143 25.61 7.28 12.41
N ALA A 144 24.72 8.23 12.69
CA ALA A 144 23.99 8.91 11.62
C ALA A 144 24.95 9.76 10.74
N PRO A 145 24.78 9.79 9.40
CA PRO A 145 25.68 10.56 8.52
C PRO A 145 25.85 12.02 8.93
N SER A 146 24.77 12.70 9.32
CA SER A 146 24.81 14.11 9.80
C SER A 146 25.64 14.31 11.06
N SER A 147 25.90 13.26 11.84
CA SER A 147 26.68 13.29 13.08
C SER A 147 28.06 12.64 12.94
N ALA A 148 28.43 12.18 11.73
CA ALA A 148 29.66 11.45 11.47
C ALA A 148 30.92 12.20 11.95
N TRP A 149 31.01 13.47 11.63
CA TRP A 149 32.13 14.31 12.04
C TRP A 149 32.21 14.54 13.54
N ASP A 150 31.08 14.79 14.17
CA ASP A 150 31.05 15.19 15.59
C ASP A 150 31.19 13.96 16.51
N ASN A 151 30.68 12.79 16.11
CA ASN A 151 30.61 11.60 16.96
C ASN A 151 31.63 10.50 16.60
N ASN A 152 32.36 10.61 15.47
CA ASN A 152 33.42 9.67 15.12
C ASN A 152 34.76 10.40 15.06
N GLU A 153 35.59 10.24 16.13
CA GLU A 153 36.88 10.87 16.25
C GLU A 153 37.87 10.38 15.18
N GLN A 154 37.84 9.08 14.88
CA GLN A 154 38.78 8.47 13.94
C GLN A 154 38.60 8.96 12.51
N ILE A 155 37.35 9.07 11.99
CA ILE A 155 37.13 9.63 10.66
C ILE A 155 37.53 11.10 10.61
N ARG A 156 37.29 11.87 11.70
CA ARG A 156 37.65 13.26 11.79
C ARG A 156 39.18 13.44 11.71
N GLU A 157 39.94 12.65 12.45
CA GLU A 157 41.41 12.67 12.42
C GLU A 157 41.96 12.25 11.06
N ASP A 158 41.44 11.19 10.49
CA ASP A 158 41.83 10.68 9.19
C ASP A 158 41.64 11.72 8.10
N LEU A 159 40.46 12.40 8.08
CA LEU A 159 40.18 13.47 7.11
C LEU A 159 41.04 14.73 7.34
N LEU A 160 41.31 15.10 8.59
CA LEU A 160 42.16 16.23 8.92
C LEU A 160 43.61 16.02 8.45
N ASN A 161 44.06 14.76 8.48
CA ASN A 161 45.43 14.41 8.07
C ASN A 161 45.56 14.14 6.56
N ASP A 162 44.45 13.95 5.85
CA ASP A 162 44.50 13.69 4.40
C ASP A 162 44.65 14.99 3.60
N LYS A 163 45.80 15.09 2.93
CA LYS A 163 46.15 16.24 2.08
C LYS A 163 45.61 16.09 0.64
N ASN A 164 45.00 14.97 0.29
CA ASN A 164 44.50 14.75 -1.06
C ASN A 164 43.05 15.24 -1.27
N ILE A 165 42.38 15.59 -0.18
CA ILE A 165 40.99 16.08 -0.21
C ILE A 165 41.01 17.61 -0.27
N HIS A 166 41.16 18.14 -1.46
CA HIS A 166 41.12 19.58 -1.77
C HIS A 166 40.25 19.81 -3.01
N PRO A 167 38.92 19.80 -2.90
CA PRO A 167 38.05 20.03 -4.05
C PRO A 167 38.13 21.46 -4.51
N SER A 168 37.91 21.70 -5.80
CA SER A 168 37.84 23.04 -6.38
C SER A 168 36.50 23.70 -6.03
N VAL A 169 36.46 24.42 -4.93
CA VAL A 169 35.29 25.18 -4.50
C VAL A 169 35.01 26.34 -5.44
N LYS A 170 33.75 26.57 -5.80
CA LYS A 170 33.29 27.68 -6.64
C LYS A 170 32.30 28.53 -5.86
N VAL A 171 32.51 29.86 -5.90
CA VAL A 171 31.55 30.83 -5.35
C VAL A 171 30.46 31.07 -6.38
N ILE A 172 29.21 30.68 -6.05
CA ILE A 172 28.07 30.61 -6.99
C ILE A 172 27.73 32.01 -7.57
N ASP A 173 27.76 33.07 -6.76
CA ASP A 173 27.38 34.44 -7.19
C ASP A 173 28.57 35.26 -7.66
N SER A 174 29.66 34.61 -8.10
CA SER A 174 30.82 35.30 -8.67
C SER A 174 30.71 35.44 -10.19
N GLU A 175 31.30 36.51 -10.77
CA GLU A 175 31.41 36.66 -12.23
C GLU A 175 32.18 35.53 -12.92
N ALA A 176 32.96 34.77 -12.16
CA ALA A 176 33.75 33.64 -12.64
C ALA A 176 32.99 32.32 -12.66
N PHE A 177 31.79 32.23 -12.09
CA PHE A 177 31.02 30.99 -12.04
C PHE A 177 30.13 30.81 -13.29
N ASP A 178 30.52 29.88 -14.13
CA ASP A 178 29.73 29.44 -15.29
C ASP A 178 29.02 28.11 -14.95
N VAL A 179 27.68 28.15 -14.86
CA VAL A 179 26.83 26.98 -14.53
C VAL A 179 27.02 25.84 -15.53
N ASN A 180 27.13 26.17 -16.83
CA ASN A 180 27.29 25.14 -17.86
C ASN A 180 28.67 24.49 -17.83
N GLN A 181 29.68 25.24 -17.53
CA GLN A 181 31.04 24.72 -17.33
C GLN A 181 31.07 23.80 -16.09
N PHE A 182 30.47 24.22 -15.00
CA PHE A 182 30.38 23.40 -13.78
C PHE A 182 29.62 22.11 -14.01
N MET A 183 28.47 22.14 -14.73
CA MET A 183 27.72 20.93 -15.11
C MET A 183 28.55 19.99 -16.01
N SER A 184 29.34 20.56 -16.93
CA SER A 184 30.25 19.78 -17.78
C SER A 184 31.38 19.14 -16.95
N ASP A 185 31.86 19.81 -15.91
CA ASP A 185 32.84 19.24 -14.98
C ASP A 185 32.26 18.09 -14.14
N ILE A 186 31.02 18.23 -13.65
CA ILE A 186 30.30 17.13 -12.98
C ILE A 186 30.12 15.94 -13.90
N ASP A 187 29.67 16.16 -15.13
CA ASP A 187 29.49 15.12 -16.15
C ASP A 187 30.79 14.35 -16.38
N ARG A 188 31.91 15.07 -16.55
CA ARG A 188 33.24 14.46 -16.71
C ARG A 188 33.68 13.69 -15.47
N LEU A 189 33.47 14.23 -14.27
CA LEU A 189 33.80 13.54 -13.01
C LEU A 189 33.02 12.24 -12.87
N ALA A 190 31.72 12.26 -13.11
CA ALA A 190 30.86 11.08 -13.00
C ALA A 190 31.22 10.00 -14.03
N GLN A 191 31.52 10.39 -15.28
CA GLN A 191 31.92 9.44 -16.33
C GLN A 191 33.35 8.89 -16.17
N SER A 192 34.27 9.63 -15.52
CA SER A 192 35.64 9.19 -15.27
C SER A 192 35.78 8.35 -14.00
N SER A 193 34.73 8.22 -13.21
CA SER A 193 34.73 7.47 -11.97
C SER A 193 34.73 5.96 -12.29
N THR A 194 35.60 5.21 -11.63
CA THR A 194 35.52 3.76 -11.58
C THR A 194 34.42 3.37 -10.56
N PRO A 195 33.47 2.50 -10.90
CA PRO A 195 32.45 2.09 -9.94
C PRO A 195 33.07 1.51 -8.67
N ILE A 196 32.67 2.01 -7.51
CA ILE A 196 33.02 1.43 -6.22
C ILE A 196 32.12 0.23 -6.02
N LYS A 197 32.71 -0.96 -5.91
CA LYS A 197 31.93 -2.19 -5.85
C LYS A 197 31.26 -2.39 -4.50
N ALA A 198 30.02 -2.86 -4.54
CA ALA A 198 29.29 -3.32 -3.38
C ALA A 198 29.38 -4.84 -3.25
N THR A 199 29.43 -5.35 -2.03
CA THR A 199 29.46 -6.78 -1.73
C THR A 199 28.05 -7.37 -1.75
N ILE A 200 27.86 -8.50 -2.42
CA ILE A 200 26.62 -9.27 -2.36
C ILE A 200 26.66 -10.13 -1.09
N THR A 201 25.71 -9.92 -0.21
CA THR A 201 25.55 -10.67 1.05
C THR A 201 24.22 -11.40 1.08
N PRO A 202 24.04 -12.41 1.95
CA PRO A 202 22.73 -13.05 2.13
C PRO A 202 21.60 -12.04 2.40
N GLU A 203 21.87 -10.94 3.12
CA GLU A 203 20.89 -9.94 3.53
C GLU A 203 20.43 -9.03 2.37
N ASN A 204 21.30 -8.75 1.39
CA ASN A 204 20.98 -7.89 0.26
C ASN A 204 20.69 -8.66 -1.04
N LEU A 205 20.94 -9.96 -1.05
CA LEU A 205 20.87 -10.82 -2.24
C LEU A 205 19.49 -10.80 -2.91
N GLU A 206 18.42 -10.85 -2.13
CA GLU A 206 17.05 -10.86 -2.68
C GLU A 206 16.80 -9.63 -3.56
N LYS A 207 17.09 -8.44 -3.02
CA LYS A 207 16.92 -7.18 -3.74
C LYS A 207 17.79 -7.12 -5.00
N LEU A 208 19.04 -7.56 -4.87
CA LEU A 208 20.00 -7.52 -5.97
C LEU A 208 19.63 -8.49 -7.08
N PHE A 209 19.24 -9.73 -6.74
CA PHE A 209 18.83 -10.72 -7.72
C PHE A 209 17.57 -10.29 -8.48
N ILE A 210 16.60 -9.70 -7.79
CA ILE A 210 15.39 -9.15 -8.42
C ILE A 210 15.75 -8.04 -9.41
N ASN A 211 16.60 -7.11 -9.03
CA ASN A 211 17.07 -6.04 -9.91
C ASN A 211 17.86 -6.60 -11.10
N PHE A 212 18.77 -7.55 -10.85
CA PHE A 212 19.48 -8.26 -11.89
C PHE A 212 18.52 -8.92 -12.90
N SER A 213 17.55 -9.68 -12.41
CA SER A 213 16.58 -10.38 -13.25
C SER A 213 15.74 -9.43 -14.11
N ILE A 214 15.28 -8.33 -13.54
CA ILE A 214 14.48 -7.31 -14.26
C ILE A 214 15.34 -6.58 -15.31
N ASP A 215 16.54 -6.18 -14.94
CA ASP A 215 17.41 -5.38 -15.80
C ASP A 215 18.05 -6.20 -16.92
N VAL A 216 18.51 -7.41 -16.61
CA VAL A 216 19.25 -8.27 -17.56
C VAL A 216 18.30 -9.05 -18.46
N PHE A 217 17.19 -9.55 -17.91
CA PHE A 217 16.19 -10.33 -18.65
C PHE A 217 14.92 -9.52 -18.86
N SER A 218 14.95 -8.55 -19.75
CA SER A 218 13.86 -7.56 -20.03
C SER A 218 12.50 -8.19 -20.38
N ASN A 219 12.50 -9.48 -20.76
CA ASN A 219 11.31 -10.32 -20.92
C ASN A 219 11.51 -11.60 -20.12
N ALA A 220 11.25 -11.54 -18.83
CA ALA A 220 11.39 -12.67 -17.91
C ALA A 220 10.62 -13.95 -18.34
N PHE A 221 9.71 -13.85 -19.29
CA PHE A 221 8.92 -14.96 -19.84
C PHE A 221 9.63 -15.76 -20.95
N THR A 222 10.73 -15.26 -21.51
CA THR A 222 11.44 -15.93 -22.62
C THR A 222 12.68 -16.69 -22.17
N VAL A 223 13.16 -16.45 -20.96
CA VAL A 223 14.32 -17.14 -20.36
C VAL A 223 13.83 -17.84 -19.10
N SER A 224 14.07 -19.16 -19.00
CA SER A 224 13.63 -19.90 -17.82
C SER A 224 14.26 -19.34 -16.54
N ASN A 225 13.53 -19.40 -15.45
CA ASN A 225 14.01 -18.92 -14.15
C ASN A 225 15.31 -19.61 -13.74
N GLN A 226 15.44 -20.90 -14.01
CA GLN A 226 16.65 -21.65 -13.75
C GLN A 226 17.86 -21.11 -14.53
N SER A 227 17.65 -20.68 -15.77
CA SER A 227 18.71 -20.04 -16.57
C SER A 227 19.13 -18.69 -15.99
N GLN A 228 18.21 -17.93 -15.40
CA GLN A 228 18.52 -16.64 -14.76
C GLN A 228 19.41 -16.82 -13.52
N ILE A 229 19.13 -17.83 -12.68
CA ILE A 229 20.01 -18.18 -11.54
C ILE A 229 21.36 -18.67 -12.01
N GLU A 230 21.36 -19.60 -12.92
CA GLU A 230 22.59 -20.17 -13.41
C GLU A 230 23.51 -19.05 -13.92
N VAL A 231 22.97 -18.10 -14.69
CA VAL A 231 23.68 -16.90 -15.13
C VAL A 231 24.20 -16.08 -13.94
N PHE A 232 23.33 -15.80 -12.94
CA PHE A 232 23.71 -15.00 -11.78
C PHE A 232 24.80 -15.68 -10.93
N ILE A 233 24.63 -16.95 -10.58
CA ILE A 233 25.57 -17.70 -9.74
C ILE A 233 26.91 -17.94 -10.45
N LYS A 234 26.90 -18.23 -11.76
CA LYS A 234 28.15 -18.39 -12.53
C LYS A 234 28.91 -17.07 -12.62
N ALA A 235 28.21 -15.98 -12.89
CA ALA A 235 28.84 -14.66 -12.92
C ALA A 235 29.37 -14.24 -11.53
N LEU A 236 28.63 -14.54 -10.46
CA LEU A 236 29.08 -14.31 -9.07
C LEU A 236 30.36 -15.10 -8.74
N LYS A 237 30.48 -16.33 -9.24
CA LYS A 237 31.68 -17.16 -9.10
C LYS A 237 32.85 -16.70 -9.98
N GLY A 238 32.62 -15.73 -10.87
CA GLY A 238 33.62 -15.31 -11.86
C GLY A 238 34.04 -16.40 -12.81
N SER A 239 33.11 -17.25 -13.25
CA SER A 239 33.38 -18.31 -14.18
C SER A 239 33.73 -17.78 -15.58
N ASP A 240 34.79 -18.21 -16.16
CA ASP A 240 35.14 -17.91 -17.56
C ASP A 240 34.13 -18.51 -18.57
N ASP A 241 33.22 -19.37 -18.10
CA ASP A 241 32.20 -20.02 -18.92
C ASP A 241 30.99 -19.12 -19.18
N ILE A 242 30.98 -17.90 -18.65
CA ILE A 242 29.92 -16.90 -18.87
C ILE A 242 30.51 -15.59 -19.40
N TYR A 243 30.08 -15.20 -20.60
CA TYR A 243 30.51 -13.95 -21.22
C TYR A 243 29.51 -13.44 -22.25
N THR A 244 29.56 -12.13 -22.52
CA THR A 244 28.79 -11.53 -23.61
C THR A 244 29.28 -11.96 -24.97
N HIS A 245 28.39 -12.35 -25.90
CA HIS A 245 28.75 -12.83 -27.20
C HIS A 245 29.45 -11.73 -28.03
N PRO A 246 30.67 -11.96 -28.55
CA PRO A 246 31.52 -10.90 -29.16
C PRO A 246 30.97 -10.30 -30.47
N ARG A 247 29.98 -10.96 -31.10
CA ARG A 247 29.45 -10.57 -32.42
C ARG A 247 27.92 -10.44 -32.45
N LYS A 248 27.21 -10.96 -31.45
CA LYS A 248 25.74 -10.91 -31.39
C LYS A 248 25.29 -10.01 -30.23
N ASN A 249 24.46 -9.06 -30.53
CA ASN A 249 23.85 -8.22 -29.48
C ASN A 249 22.79 -9.01 -28.73
N ASN A 250 22.65 -8.73 -27.44
CA ASN A 250 21.64 -9.32 -26.54
C ASN A 250 21.75 -10.87 -26.41
N VAL A 251 22.97 -11.40 -26.53
CA VAL A 251 23.27 -12.82 -26.34
C VAL A 251 24.41 -12.99 -25.33
N LEU A 252 24.13 -13.77 -24.26
CA LEU A 252 25.17 -14.31 -23.38
C LEU A 252 25.55 -15.70 -23.83
N VAL A 253 26.82 -16.06 -23.66
CA VAL A 253 27.26 -17.45 -23.76
C VAL A 253 27.42 -18.00 -22.35
N VAL A 254 26.77 -19.11 -22.07
CA VAL A 254 26.79 -19.80 -20.77
C VAL A 254 27.14 -21.27 -21.06
N ASP A 255 28.26 -21.76 -20.58
CA ASP A 255 28.78 -23.12 -20.87
C ASP A 255 28.82 -23.44 -22.38
N GLY A 256 29.22 -22.47 -23.18
CA GLY A 256 29.29 -22.62 -24.63
C GLY A 256 27.93 -22.62 -25.36
N LYS A 257 26.82 -22.44 -24.65
CA LYS A 257 25.47 -22.30 -25.22
C LYS A 257 25.07 -20.85 -25.28
N GLU A 258 24.44 -20.45 -26.38
CA GLU A 258 23.93 -19.11 -26.58
C GLU A 258 22.58 -18.95 -25.87
N LEU A 259 22.48 -17.93 -25.02
CA LEU A 259 21.27 -17.49 -24.36
C LEU A 259 20.83 -16.15 -24.99
N GLU A 260 19.76 -16.18 -25.74
CA GLU A 260 19.22 -15.01 -26.46
C GLU A 260 18.26 -14.17 -25.54
N ASN A 261 17.95 -12.97 -26.00
CA ASN A 261 17.06 -12.02 -25.31
C ASN A 261 17.57 -11.53 -23.95
N VAL A 262 18.87 -11.46 -23.77
CA VAL A 262 19.55 -10.95 -22.58
C VAL A 262 20.04 -9.54 -22.84
N ASN A 263 19.78 -8.60 -21.95
CA ASN A 263 20.38 -7.27 -22.01
C ASN A 263 21.85 -7.33 -21.55
N THR A 264 22.75 -7.64 -22.48
CA THR A 264 24.19 -7.84 -22.20
C THR A 264 24.85 -6.61 -21.59
N ARG A 265 24.41 -5.39 -21.95
CA ARG A 265 24.96 -4.15 -21.37
C ARG A 265 24.56 -3.98 -19.91
N LYS A 266 23.32 -4.33 -19.56
CA LYS A 266 22.88 -4.30 -18.17
C LYS A 266 23.55 -5.40 -17.35
N PHE A 267 23.85 -6.54 -17.97
CA PHE A 267 24.66 -7.59 -17.37
C PHE A 267 26.09 -7.10 -17.05
N ASP A 268 26.78 -6.50 -18.02
CA ASP A 268 28.13 -5.97 -17.81
C ASP A 268 28.11 -4.85 -16.75
N TYR A 269 27.17 -3.90 -16.85
CA TYR A 269 27.02 -2.82 -15.87
C TYR A 269 26.75 -3.33 -14.45
N PHE A 270 25.95 -4.40 -14.30
CA PHE A 270 25.71 -4.98 -12.99
C PHE A 270 27.03 -5.45 -12.36
N TRP A 271 27.82 -6.23 -13.09
CA TRP A 271 29.08 -6.78 -12.59
C TRP A 271 30.22 -5.75 -12.49
N GLU A 272 30.07 -4.59 -13.08
CA GLU A 272 30.94 -3.44 -12.81
C GLU A 272 30.70 -2.85 -11.40
N ASN A 273 29.49 -2.96 -10.88
CA ASN A 273 29.09 -2.38 -9.60
C ASN A 273 29.11 -3.36 -8.41
N TYR A 274 29.27 -4.66 -8.66
CA TYR A 274 29.27 -5.67 -7.61
C TYR A 274 30.49 -6.55 -7.65
N ASP A 275 30.96 -6.97 -6.45
CA ASP A 275 32.07 -7.88 -6.33
C ASP A 275 31.69 -9.27 -6.86
N SER A 276 32.63 -9.87 -7.59
CA SER A 276 32.62 -11.27 -7.99
C SER A 276 33.95 -11.92 -7.51
N ASN A 277 33.99 -13.22 -7.35
CA ASN A 277 35.18 -14.03 -7.02
C ASN A 277 35.68 -14.04 -5.55
N ASN A 278 35.12 -13.29 -4.63
CA ASN A 278 35.63 -13.17 -3.25
C ASN A 278 34.82 -13.94 -2.22
N TYR A 279 34.05 -14.96 -2.61
CA TYR A 279 33.15 -15.67 -1.69
C TYR A 279 33.75 -17.02 -1.28
N SER A 280 33.67 -17.34 0.01
CA SER A 280 33.96 -18.68 0.53
C SER A 280 32.90 -19.69 0.06
N LEU A 281 33.26 -20.99 0.03
CA LEU A 281 32.32 -22.06 -0.32
C LEU A 281 31.06 -22.05 0.57
N LYS A 282 31.16 -21.63 1.84
CA LYS A 282 30.03 -21.55 2.76
C LYS A 282 29.10 -20.39 2.39
N GLU A 283 29.65 -19.24 2.06
CA GLU A 283 28.88 -18.08 1.60
C GLU A 283 28.20 -18.34 0.26
N LEU A 284 28.92 -18.93 -0.70
CA LEU A 284 28.35 -19.33 -1.99
C LEU A 284 27.19 -20.32 -1.82
N LYS A 285 27.28 -21.26 -0.87
CA LYS A 285 26.20 -22.19 -0.59
C LYS A 285 24.99 -21.48 -0.03
N ALA A 286 25.18 -20.61 0.97
CA ALA A 286 24.09 -19.80 1.54
C ALA A 286 23.44 -18.88 0.48
N ILE A 287 24.26 -18.21 -0.35
CA ILE A 287 23.79 -17.37 -1.46
C ILE A 287 23.00 -18.22 -2.49
N THR A 288 23.48 -19.44 -2.81
CA THR A 288 22.78 -20.32 -3.76
C THR A 288 21.44 -20.78 -3.20
N GLU A 289 21.38 -21.18 -1.93
CA GLU A 289 20.12 -21.57 -1.26
C GLU A 289 19.10 -20.44 -1.25
N ILE A 290 19.54 -19.20 -1.01
CA ILE A 290 18.67 -18.02 -1.05
C ILE A 290 18.28 -17.68 -2.50
N ALA A 291 19.20 -17.77 -3.45
CA ALA A 291 18.93 -17.53 -4.86
C ALA A 291 17.91 -18.53 -5.42
N ASP A 292 17.99 -19.80 -5.06
CA ASP A 292 17.00 -20.82 -5.41
C ASP A 292 15.60 -20.45 -4.87
N GLN A 293 15.52 -19.90 -3.64
CA GLN A 293 14.29 -19.36 -3.09
C GLN A 293 13.80 -18.11 -3.82
N LEU A 294 14.69 -17.29 -4.33
CA LEU A 294 14.38 -16.00 -4.97
C LEU A 294 13.79 -16.13 -6.38
N ILE A 295 14.11 -17.17 -7.12
CA ILE A 295 13.50 -17.42 -8.44
C ILE A 295 12.02 -17.65 -8.32
N GLU A 296 11.66 -18.43 -7.35
CA GLU A 296 10.29 -18.67 -6.98
C GLU A 296 9.55 -17.34 -6.72
N ASN A 297 10.21 -16.38 -6.10
CA ASN A 297 9.63 -15.07 -5.78
C ASN A 297 9.42 -14.14 -6.99
N VAL A 298 10.27 -14.17 -8.01
CA VAL A 298 10.16 -13.28 -9.18
C VAL A 298 9.00 -13.69 -10.09
N SER A 299 8.87 -14.98 -10.40
CA SER A 299 7.74 -15.48 -11.20
C SER A 299 6.41 -15.37 -10.46
N ARG A 300 6.39 -15.58 -9.15
CA ARG A 300 5.19 -15.55 -8.29
C ARG A 300 4.64 -14.15 -8.03
N ARG A 301 5.45 -13.09 -8.03
CA ARG A 301 4.94 -11.69 -7.96
C ARG A 301 4.00 -11.35 -9.11
N PHE A 302 4.13 -12.01 -10.24
CA PHE A 302 3.23 -11.83 -11.39
C PHE A 302 1.95 -12.66 -11.27
N THR A 303 2.00 -13.85 -10.63
CA THR A 303 0.85 -14.74 -10.45
C THR A 303 0.10 -14.51 -9.14
N GLY A 304 0.70 -13.80 -8.17
CA GLY A 304 0.13 -13.60 -6.83
C GLY A 304 0.38 -14.78 -5.89
N ASP A 305 1.35 -15.63 -6.22
CA ASP A 305 1.82 -16.74 -5.41
C ASP A 305 2.85 -16.25 -4.39
N PHE A 306 2.71 -16.63 -3.14
CA PHE A 306 3.60 -16.19 -2.08
C PHE A 306 4.12 -17.38 -1.27
N TRP A 307 5.42 -17.37 -1.04
CA TRP A 307 6.09 -18.32 -0.16
C TRP A 307 5.63 -18.16 1.30
N THR A 308 5.25 -19.27 1.93
CA THR A 308 4.94 -19.28 3.36
C THR A 308 6.24 -19.41 4.15
N PRO A 309 6.66 -18.41 4.95
CA PRO A 309 7.86 -18.51 5.79
C PRO A 309 7.79 -19.68 6.78
N SER A 310 8.91 -20.37 7.02
CA SER A 310 8.97 -21.58 7.87
C SER A 310 8.39 -21.37 9.27
N LEU A 311 8.53 -20.17 9.84
CA LEU A 311 7.92 -19.82 11.12
C LEU A 311 6.40 -20.01 11.11
N TRP A 312 5.74 -19.55 10.05
CA TRP A 312 4.27 -19.65 9.89
C TRP A 312 3.83 -21.04 9.45
N VAL A 313 4.69 -21.76 8.72
CA VAL A 313 4.48 -23.19 8.44
C VAL A 313 4.44 -23.96 9.74
N ASN A 314 5.47 -23.79 10.60
CA ASN A 314 5.54 -24.46 11.90
C ASN A 314 4.30 -24.14 12.75
N LYS A 315 3.85 -22.87 12.75
CA LYS A 315 2.64 -22.48 13.51
C LYS A 315 1.37 -23.13 12.97
N SER A 316 1.23 -23.24 11.66
CA SER A 316 0.08 -23.93 11.05
C SER A 316 0.10 -25.43 11.36
N GLN A 317 1.27 -26.08 11.30
CA GLN A 317 1.44 -27.49 11.65
C GLN A 317 1.12 -27.75 13.13
N GLU A 318 1.58 -26.87 14.03
CA GLU A 318 1.25 -26.91 15.46
C GLU A 318 -0.27 -26.83 15.67
N LEU A 319 -0.95 -25.87 15.01
CA LEU A 319 -2.39 -25.68 15.17
C LEU A 319 -3.19 -26.88 14.64
N ILE A 320 -2.76 -27.48 13.53
CA ILE A 320 -3.36 -28.70 13.00
C ILE A 320 -3.18 -29.83 14.01
N SER A 321 -1.98 -30.03 14.56
CA SER A 321 -1.71 -31.04 15.60
C SER A 321 -2.58 -30.85 16.84
N GLN A 322 -2.74 -29.60 17.29
CA GLN A 322 -3.59 -29.30 18.47
C GLN A 322 -5.06 -29.67 18.26
N HIS A 323 -5.56 -29.60 17.03
CA HIS A 323 -6.97 -29.88 16.73
C HIS A 323 -7.25 -31.33 16.30
N TYR A 324 -6.37 -31.90 15.44
CA TYR A 324 -6.58 -33.21 14.83
C TYR A 324 -5.71 -34.32 15.46
N GLY A 325 -4.86 -33.99 16.44
CA GLY A 325 -3.90 -34.90 17.07
C GLY A 325 -2.51 -34.85 16.44
N ASP A 326 -1.48 -35.22 17.19
CA ASP A 326 -0.09 -35.19 16.71
C ASP A 326 0.19 -36.18 15.57
N ASP A 327 -0.64 -37.22 15.48
CA ASP A 327 -0.59 -38.27 14.47
C ASP A 327 -1.33 -37.93 13.16
N TRP A 328 -1.83 -36.72 13.00
CA TRP A 328 -2.62 -36.33 11.82
C TRP A 328 -1.91 -36.61 10.50
N ARG A 329 -0.58 -36.45 10.43
CA ARG A 329 0.22 -36.72 9.23
C ARG A 329 0.32 -38.23 8.87
N GLU A 330 0.00 -39.09 9.81
CA GLU A 330 -0.12 -40.54 9.58
C GLU A 330 -1.57 -40.96 9.30
N LYS A 331 -2.54 -40.27 9.90
CA LYS A 331 -3.97 -40.55 9.80
C LYS A 331 -4.56 -40.08 8.47
N TYR A 332 -4.27 -38.86 8.05
CA TYR A 332 -4.91 -38.25 6.90
C TYR A 332 -4.14 -38.51 5.61
N THR A 333 -4.85 -38.70 4.52
CA THR A 333 -4.34 -38.44 3.16
C THR A 333 -4.32 -36.95 2.95
N VAL A 334 -3.14 -36.39 2.73
CA VAL A 334 -2.94 -34.94 2.60
C VAL A 334 -2.71 -34.56 1.15
N TRP A 335 -3.43 -33.56 0.66
CA TRP A 335 -3.19 -32.99 -0.66
C TRP A 335 -2.84 -31.51 -0.55
N ASP A 336 -1.58 -31.20 -0.86
CA ASP A 336 -1.14 -29.83 -1.10
C ASP A 336 -1.38 -29.50 -2.58
N SER A 337 -2.50 -28.83 -2.85
CA SER A 337 -2.97 -28.52 -4.21
C SER A 337 -2.30 -27.29 -4.83
N SER A 338 -1.44 -26.61 -4.09
CA SER A 338 -0.63 -25.45 -4.51
C SER A 338 0.78 -25.54 -3.94
N ALA A 339 1.38 -26.72 -4.05
CA ALA A 339 2.58 -27.09 -3.31
C ALA A 339 3.82 -26.22 -3.65
N GLY A 340 3.90 -25.72 -4.89
CA GLY A 340 5.11 -25.05 -5.33
C GLY A 340 6.34 -25.91 -5.05
N ALA A 341 7.35 -25.36 -4.39
CA ALA A 341 8.52 -26.10 -3.93
C ALA A 341 8.32 -26.86 -2.61
N LYS A 342 7.08 -27.26 -2.30
CA LYS A 342 6.70 -28.04 -1.10
C LYS A 342 7.00 -27.37 0.24
N ASN A 343 6.94 -26.06 0.34
CA ASN A 343 7.27 -25.33 1.56
C ASN A 343 6.50 -25.75 2.80
N LEU A 344 5.22 -26.03 2.63
CA LEU A 344 4.36 -26.39 3.74
C LEU A 344 4.67 -27.79 4.26
N THR A 345 5.27 -28.65 3.42
CA THR A 345 5.36 -30.09 3.68
C THR A 345 6.79 -30.62 3.73
N ARG A 346 7.77 -29.94 3.13
CA ARG A 346 9.14 -30.46 2.92
C ARG A 346 9.88 -30.84 4.21
N ASP A 347 9.67 -30.11 5.31
CA ASP A 347 10.37 -30.28 6.57
C ASP A 347 9.66 -31.29 7.50
N TYR A 348 8.57 -31.90 7.02
CA TYR A 348 7.74 -32.82 7.78
C TYR A 348 7.57 -34.17 7.08
N LYS A 349 7.40 -35.25 7.84
CA LYS A 349 7.18 -36.56 7.30
C LYS A 349 5.67 -36.89 7.28
N PHE A 350 5.18 -37.30 6.11
CA PHE A 350 3.79 -37.70 5.89
C PHE A 350 3.76 -39.16 5.45
N LYS A 351 2.67 -39.85 5.84
CA LYS A 351 2.43 -41.22 5.38
C LYS A 351 1.87 -41.26 3.96
N ASN A 352 0.87 -40.41 3.67
CA ASN A 352 0.24 -40.26 2.36
C ASN A 352 0.19 -38.75 2.01
N LEU A 353 1.04 -38.30 1.12
CA LEU A 353 1.08 -36.91 0.66
C LEU A 353 1.02 -36.86 -0.88
N TYR A 354 0.09 -36.09 -1.37
CA TYR A 354 0.00 -35.65 -2.75
C TYR A 354 0.38 -34.18 -2.83
N SER A 355 1.36 -33.88 -3.68
CA SER A 355 1.80 -32.50 -3.88
C SER A 355 1.62 -32.13 -5.36
N SER A 356 0.76 -31.15 -5.63
CA SER A 356 0.55 -30.71 -7.00
C SER A 356 0.91 -29.25 -7.20
N THR A 357 1.51 -28.95 -8.36
CA THR A 357 1.90 -27.61 -8.74
C THR A 357 1.62 -27.34 -10.21
N LEU A 358 1.31 -26.06 -10.53
CA LEU A 358 1.10 -25.62 -11.91
C LEU A 358 2.38 -25.70 -12.75
N HIS A 359 3.54 -25.45 -12.15
CA HIS A 359 4.83 -25.30 -12.82
C HIS A 359 5.68 -26.57 -12.69
N PRO A 360 5.97 -27.28 -13.79
CA PRO A 360 6.75 -28.52 -13.76
C PRO A 360 8.18 -28.33 -13.23
N GLU A 361 8.74 -27.14 -13.35
CA GLU A 361 10.06 -26.78 -12.82
C GLU A 361 10.15 -26.94 -11.30
N GLU A 362 9.07 -26.66 -10.60
CA GLU A 362 8.98 -26.76 -9.13
C GLU A 362 9.08 -28.21 -8.65
N LEU A 363 8.67 -29.16 -9.46
CA LEU A 363 8.79 -30.57 -9.14
C LEU A 363 10.26 -31.00 -9.09
N SER A 364 11.08 -30.52 -10.02
CA SER A 364 12.50 -30.85 -10.07
C SER A 364 13.31 -30.20 -8.93
N ILE A 365 12.93 -28.99 -8.49
CA ILE A 365 13.55 -28.30 -7.35
C ILE A 365 13.27 -29.04 -6.05
N SER A 366 12.09 -29.62 -5.92
CA SER A 366 11.58 -30.29 -4.73
C SER A 366 11.78 -31.80 -4.70
N ASP A 367 12.50 -32.39 -5.66
CA ASP A 367 12.65 -33.83 -5.84
C ASP A 367 13.33 -34.55 -4.66
N GLY A 368 14.08 -33.81 -3.85
CA GLY A 368 14.72 -34.31 -2.63
C GLY A 368 13.79 -34.48 -1.42
N TYR A 369 12.61 -33.86 -1.42
CA TYR A 369 11.72 -33.80 -0.27
C TYR A 369 10.54 -34.76 -0.41
N ASN A 370 10.26 -35.51 0.66
CA ASN A 370 9.12 -36.48 0.71
C ASN A 370 9.11 -37.44 -0.50
N LYS A 371 10.25 -38.12 -0.74
CA LYS A 371 10.47 -38.97 -1.93
C LYS A 371 9.48 -40.13 -2.07
N ASP A 372 8.92 -40.58 -0.96
CA ASP A 372 7.98 -41.69 -0.91
C ASP A 372 6.53 -41.26 -1.24
N ASN A 373 6.32 -39.97 -1.51
CA ASN A 373 5.02 -39.39 -1.77
C ASN A 373 4.90 -38.96 -3.25
N ILE A 374 3.66 -38.76 -3.72
CA ILE A 374 3.37 -38.48 -5.12
C ILE A 374 3.37 -36.98 -5.37
N ALA A 375 4.29 -36.53 -6.24
CA ALA A 375 4.31 -35.16 -6.72
C ALA A 375 4.02 -35.13 -8.23
N PHE A 376 3.15 -34.21 -8.68
CA PHE A 376 2.71 -34.15 -10.06
C PHE A 376 2.37 -32.73 -10.52
N GLN A 377 2.51 -32.51 -11.84
CA GLN A 377 2.05 -31.26 -12.44
C GLN A 377 0.54 -31.26 -12.55
N TYR A 378 -0.11 -30.21 -12.05
CA TYR A 378 -1.55 -30.09 -12.05
C TYR A 378 -2.02 -28.64 -11.92
N ASP A 379 -2.83 -28.20 -12.86
CA ASP A 379 -3.59 -26.95 -12.72
C ASP A 379 -4.87 -27.24 -11.95
N PHE A 380 -4.84 -27.00 -10.63
CA PHE A 380 -5.96 -27.30 -9.74
C PHE A 380 -7.27 -26.61 -10.14
N LEU A 381 -7.24 -25.55 -10.94
CA LEU A 381 -8.43 -24.82 -11.35
C LEU A 381 -8.93 -25.15 -12.76
N ASN A 382 -8.11 -25.82 -13.58
CA ASN A 382 -8.45 -26.15 -14.97
C ASN A 382 -8.40 -27.63 -15.31
N ASP A 383 -7.49 -28.40 -14.68
CA ASP A 383 -7.29 -29.79 -15.05
C ASP A 383 -8.42 -30.69 -14.50
N ASP A 384 -8.69 -31.77 -15.21
CA ASP A 384 -9.67 -32.81 -14.86
C ASP A 384 -11.06 -32.27 -14.51
N MET A 385 -11.50 -31.19 -15.21
CA MET A 385 -12.86 -30.63 -15.03
C MET A 385 -13.96 -31.58 -15.48
N TRP A 386 -13.60 -32.61 -16.26
CA TRP A 386 -14.50 -33.70 -16.62
C TRP A 386 -15.14 -34.39 -15.41
N MET A 387 -14.45 -34.35 -14.24
CA MET A 387 -15.01 -34.87 -12.99
C MET A 387 -16.28 -34.12 -12.53
N HIS A 388 -16.46 -32.88 -12.93
CA HIS A 388 -17.59 -32.03 -12.52
C HIS A 388 -18.59 -31.78 -13.66
N ASP A 389 -18.43 -32.49 -14.77
CA ASP A 389 -19.35 -32.47 -15.90
C ASP A 389 -20.23 -33.73 -15.89
N THR A 390 -21.49 -33.59 -15.55
CA THR A 390 -22.45 -34.67 -15.46
C THR A 390 -22.74 -35.39 -16.79
N ASP A 391 -22.41 -34.73 -17.92
CA ASP A 391 -22.50 -35.34 -19.24
C ASP A 391 -21.32 -36.31 -19.50
N ILE A 392 -20.23 -36.20 -18.74
CA ILE A 392 -19.02 -37.01 -18.83
C ILE A 392 -19.01 -38.07 -17.71
N ILE A 393 -19.08 -37.61 -16.47
CA ILE A 393 -19.18 -38.47 -15.28
C ILE A 393 -20.51 -38.18 -14.58
N GLU A 394 -21.49 -39.05 -14.79
CA GLU A 394 -22.84 -38.90 -14.26
C GLU A 394 -22.85 -38.85 -12.72
N ASN A 395 -22.06 -39.73 -12.09
CA ASN A 395 -21.99 -39.86 -10.63
C ASN A 395 -20.76 -40.66 -10.19
N ARG A 396 -20.54 -40.70 -8.86
CA ARG A 396 -19.45 -41.41 -8.20
C ARG A 396 -19.41 -42.91 -8.62
N ASN A 397 -20.56 -43.58 -8.71
CA ASN A 397 -20.64 -45.02 -9.03
C ASN A 397 -20.14 -45.32 -10.46
N GLN A 398 -20.37 -44.42 -11.42
CA GLN A 398 -19.83 -44.57 -12.76
C GLN A 398 -18.29 -44.40 -12.74
N LEU A 399 -17.77 -43.40 -12.03
CA LEU A 399 -16.33 -43.19 -11.89
C LEU A 399 -15.65 -44.38 -11.23
N GLU A 400 -16.24 -44.90 -10.15
CA GLU A 400 -15.76 -46.10 -9.45
C GLU A 400 -15.67 -47.33 -10.38
N LYS A 401 -16.71 -47.56 -11.18
CA LYS A 401 -16.72 -48.68 -12.15
C LYS A 401 -15.63 -48.52 -13.21
N LEU A 402 -15.41 -47.31 -13.73
CA LEU A 402 -14.37 -47.01 -14.72
C LEU A 402 -12.98 -47.24 -14.15
N ILE A 403 -12.76 -46.86 -12.91
CA ILE A 403 -11.46 -47.02 -12.22
C ILE A 403 -11.21 -48.51 -11.93
N ASN A 404 -12.15 -49.18 -11.30
CA ASN A 404 -12.01 -50.60 -10.92
C ASN A 404 -11.84 -51.55 -12.11
N ASN A 405 -12.38 -51.18 -13.28
CA ASN A 405 -12.20 -51.93 -14.50
C ASN A 405 -10.95 -51.49 -15.33
N ASN A 406 -10.13 -50.59 -14.85
CA ASN A 406 -9.02 -49.97 -15.59
C ASN A 406 -9.45 -49.34 -16.93
N GLN A 407 -10.65 -48.77 -17.01
CA GLN A 407 -11.25 -48.22 -18.22
C GLN A 407 -11.30 -46.72 -18.27
N LEU A 408 -10.96 -46.02 -17.16
CA LEU A 408 -11.07 -44.56 -17.07
C LEU A 408 -10.30 -43.83 -18.16
N ASP A 409 -9.02 -44.17 -18.34
CA ASP A 409 -8.19 -43.49 -19.33
C ASP A 409 -8.66 -43.80 -20.77
N THR A 410 -9.14 -45.05 -21.03
CA THR A 410 -9.69 -45.39 -22.34
C THR A 410 -10.97 -44.62 -22.61
N TYR A 411 -11.83 -44.48 -21.60
CA TYR A 411 -13.08 -43.73 -21.69
C TYR A 411 -12.83 -42.24 -21.96
N LEU A 412 -11.95 -41.62 -21.20
CA LEU A 412 -11.61 -40.22 -21.37
C LEU A 412 -10.94 -39.94 -22.73
N ASN A 413 -9.99 -40.79 -23.16
CA ASN A 413 -9.35 -40.70 -24.46
C ASN A 413 -10.36 -40.80 -25.62
N GLY A 414 -11.42 -41.65 -25.47
CA GLY A 414 -12.51 -41.72 -26.42
C GLY A 414 -13.30 -40.44 -26.58
N LEU A 415 -13.30 -39.58 -25.57
CA LEU A 415 -13.89 -38.24 -25.56
C LEU A 415 -12.88 -37.13 -25.92
N GLY A 416 -11.62 -37.48 -26.22
CA GLY A 416 -10.56 -36.50 -26.46
C GLY A 416 -10.07 -35.82 -25.20
N LEU A 417 -10.26 -36.43 -24.03
CA LEU A 417 -9.86 -35.92 -22.72
C LEU A 417 -8.70 -36.76 -22.17
N GLU A 418 -7.89 -36.14 -21.32
CA GLU A 418 -6.76 -36.81 -20.66
C GLU A 418 -6.90 -36.65 -19.15
N ARG A 419 -6.57 -37.70 -18.40
CA ARG A 419 -6.49 -37.63 -16.94
C ARG A 419 -5.08 -37.17 -16.52
N LYS A 420 -5.01 -36.18 -15.64
CA LYS A 420 -3.78 -35.69 -15.03
C LYS A 420 -3.65 -36.03 -13.56
N ILE A 421 -4.76 -36.15 -12.85
CA ILE A 421 -4.77 -36.56 -11.44
C ILE A 421 -4.29 -38.04 -11.30
N PRO A 422 -3.38 -38.36 -10.32
CA PRO A 422 -2.94 -39.72 -10.06
C PRO A 422 -4.11 -40.66 -9.74
N LEU A 423 -4.02 -41.88 -10.25
CA LEU A 423 -5.06 -42.89 -10.04
C LEU A 423 -5.19 -43.25 -8.55
N GLU A 424 -4.06 -43.28 -7.86
CA GLU A 424 -3.93 -43.54 -6.42
C GLU A 424 -4.73 -42.49 -5.61
N LEU A 425 -4.63 -41.23 -6.01
CA LEU A 425 -5.39 -40.15 -5.36
C LEU A 425 -6.90 -40.29 -5.61
N LEU A 426 -7.30 -40.62 -6.83
CA LEU A 426 -8.70 -40.89 -7.12
C LEU A 426 -9.25 -42.11 -6.31
N GLN A 427 -8.41 -43.14 -6.14
CA GLN A 427 -8.78 -44.29 -5.33
C GLN A 427 -8.93 -43.93 -3.85
N ASP A 428 -7.99 -43.13 -3.30
CA ASP A 428 -8.07 -42.64 -1.91
C ASP A 428 -9.35 -41.83 -1.66
N LEU A 429 -9.77 -41.02 -2.63
CA LEU A 429 -11.03 -40.27 -2.57
C LEU A 429 -12.27 -41.20 -2.68
N LEU A 430 -12.24 -42.22 -3.55
CA LEU A 430 -13.31 -43.20 -3.66
C LEU A 430 -13.46 -44.01 -2.38
N ASP A 431 -12.37 -44.41 -1.78
CA ASP A 431 -12.34 -45.16 -0.52
C ASP A 431 -12.75 -44.31 0.70
N LYS A 432 -13.02 -43.02 0.48
CA LYS A 432 -13.34 -42.02 1.52
C LYS A 432 -12.36 -42.05 2.68
N LYS A 433 -11.06 -42.14 2.38
CA LYS A 433 -10.05 -42.07 3.42
C LYS A 433 -10.15 -40.73 4.15
N PRO A 434 -9.77 -40.64 5.44
CA PRO A 434 -9.64 -39.37 6.10
C PRO A 434 -8.79 -38.43 5.25
N PHE A 435 -9.32 -37.26 4.85
CA PHE A 435 -8.74 -36.41 3.83
C PHE A 435 -8.55 -35.00 4.31
N MET A 436 -7.41 -34.39 3.95
CA MET A 436 -7.09 -33.01 4.29
C MET A 436 -6.40 -32.30 3.13
N PHE A 437 -7.02 -31.24 2.64
CA PHE A 437 -6.29 -30.26 1.82
C PHE A 437 -5.49 -29.34 2.72
N TYR A 438 -4.19 -29.22 2.47
CA TYR A 438 -3.33 -28.32 3.21
C TYR A 438 -2.50 -27.49 2.23
N GLY A 439 -2.70 -26.20 2.18
CA GLY A 439 -2.13 -25.40 1.11
C GLY A 439 -2.11 -23.90 1.39
N ASN A 440 -1.38 -23.19 0.55
CA ASN A 440 -1.38 -21.74 0.46
C ASN A 440 -1.74 -21.32 -0.98
N PRO A 441 -3.06 -21.32 -1.33
CA PRO A 441 -3.51 -20.92 -2.65
C PRO A 441 -3.09 -19.50 -3.04
N PRO A 442 -2.89 -19.20 -4.33
CA PRO A 442 -2.50 -17.89 -4.80
C PRO A 442 -3.54 -16.81 -4.50
N TYR A 443 -3.08 -15.57 -4.16
CA TYR A 443 -3.94 -14.42 -3.82
C TYR A 443 -4.29 -13.55 -5.03
N GLY A 444 -4.05 -13.99 -6.26
CA GLY A 444 -4.36 -13.25 -7.48
C GLY A 444 -5.85 -12.96 -7.64
N SER A 445 -6.19 -11.77 -8.15
CA SER A 445 -7.57 -11.37 -8.44
C SER A 445 -7.73 -10.68 -9.79
N ASN A 446 -8.91 -10.82 -10.41
CA ASN A 446 -9.31 -10.08 -11.63
C ASN A 446 -9.84 -8.66 -11.33
N GLY A 447 -9.34 -7.99 -10.32
CA GLY A 447 -9.84 -6.69 -9.91
C GLY A 447 -9.93 -5.68 -11.07
N THR A 448 -11.14 -5.17 -11.34
CA THR A 448 -11.41 -4.04 -12.23
C THR A 448 -10.97 -2.72 -11.56
N GLY A 449 -9.71 -2.61 -11.22
CA GLY A 449 -9.15 -1.38 -10.65
C GLY A 449 -9.01 -0.31 -11.73
N SER A 450 -9.94 0.64 -11.80
CA SER A 450 -9.98 1.74 -12.77
C SER A 450 -8.89 2.80 -12.61
N HIS A 451 -7.90 2.60 -11.75
CA HIS A 451 -6.89 3.61 -11.39
C HIS A 451 -5.45 3.13 -11.28
N SER A 452 -5.01 2.18 -12.11
CA SER A 452 -3.57 1.96 -12.26
C SER A 452 -3.19 1.88 -13.73
N ASN A 453 -2.14 2.62 -14.11
CA ASN A 453 -1.48 2.57 -15.41
C ASN A 453 -0.76 1.22 -15.67
N ARG A 454 -1.21 0.13 -15.04
CA ARG A 454 -0.74 -1.24 -15.25
C ARG A 454 -1.77 -2.02 -16.07
N LYS A 455 -1.88 -1.67 -17.34
CA LYS A 455 -2.90 -2.24 -18.23
C LYS A 455 -2.67 -3.69 -18.64
N ASP A 456 -1.49 -4.29 -18.46
CA ASP A 456 -1.15 -5.46 -19.27
C ASP A 456 -0.85 -6.77 -18.54
N SER A 457 -0.87 -6.84 -17.19
CA SER A 457 -0.42 -8.06 -16.48
C SER A 457 -1.44 -8.77 -15.59
N LYS A 458 -2.64 -8.23 -15.39
CA LYS A 458 -3.65 -8.82 -14.47
C LYS A 458 -4.98 -9.20 -15.11
N ILE A 459 -5.15 -9.01 -16.39
CA ILE A 459 -6.40 -9.34 -17.10
C ILE A 459 -6.36 -10.83 -17.45
N GLY A 460 -7.11 -11.63 -16.71
CA GLY A 460 -7.36 -13.03 -17.06
C GLY A 460 -6.84 -14.10 -16.10
N ILE A 461 -6.03 -13.78 -15.09
CA ILE A 461 -5.45 -14.78 -14.16
C ILE A 461 -6.51 -15.62 -13.44
N ALA A 462 -7.65 -15.04 -13.05
CA ALA A 462 -8.74 -15.77 -12.41
C ALA A 462 -9.85 -16.19 -13.38
N LYS A 463 -9.63 -16.14 -14.68
CA LYS A 463 -10.53 -16.72 -15.68
C LYS A 463 -10.06 -18.14 -16.00
N ASN A 464 -10.71 -19.10 -15.42
CA ASN A 464 -10.40 -20.52 -15.57
C ASN A 464 -11.70 -21.34 -15.52
N SER A 465 -11.61 -22.65 -15.66
CA SER A 465 -12.76 -23.54 -15.71
C SER A 465 -13.54 -23.56 -14.40
N THR A 466 -12.89 -23.47 -13.24
CA THR A 466 -13.56 -23.36 -11.94
C THR A 466 -14.34 -22.06 -11.82
N ASN A 467 -13.79 -20.93 -12.33
CA ASN A 467 -14.51 -19.65 -12.36
C ASN A 467 -15.84 -19.74 -13.12
N GLU A 468 -15.90 -20.52 -14.19
CA GLU A 468 -17.13 -20.73 -14.94
C GLU A 468 -18.22 -21.44 -14.14
N LEU A 469 -17.85 -22.34 -13.24
CA LEU A 469 -18.79 -23.00 -12.33
C LEU A 469 -19.29 -22.06 -11.21
N MET A 470 -18.53 -21.01 -10.90
CA MET A 470 -18.86 -20.03 -9.86
C MET A 470 -19.71 -18.85 -10.36
N LYS A 471 -20.39 -18.95 -11.52
CA LYS A 471 -21.12 -17.82 -12.16
C LYS A 471 -22.06 -17.06 -11.23
N ASN A 472 -22.69 -17.75 -10.29
CA ASN A 472 -23.70 -17.18 -9.40
C ASN A 472 -23.15 -16.74 -8.03
N LEU A 473 -21.85 -16.89 -7.77
CA LEU A 473 -21.20 -16.63 -6.47
C LEU A 473 -20.60 -15.22 -6.33
N GLY A 474 -21.04 -14.28 -7.15
CA GLY A 474 -20.70 -12.88 -7.01
C GLY A 474 -19.21 -12.58 -7.22
N HIS A 475 -18.61 -11.88 -6.28
CA HIS A 475 -17.20 -11.48 -6.35
C HIS A 475 -16.22 -12.64 -6.08
N ALA A 476 -16.67 -13.68 -5.38
CA ALA A 476 -15.82 -14.83 -5.06
C ALA A 476 -15.18 -15.47 -6.29
N LYS A 477 -15.90 -15.51 -7.42
CA LYS A 477 -15.35 -16.03 -8.69
C LYS A 477 -14.14 -15.27 -9.24
N GLN A 478 -13.81 -14.06 -8.71
CA GLN A 478 -12.72 -13.24 -9.17
C GLN A 478 -11.44 -13.44 -8.37
N GLU A 479 -11.48 -14.20 -7.29
CA GLU A 479 -10.38 -14.41 -6.37
C GLU A 479 -9.89 -15.87 -6.45
N LEU A 480 -8.62 -16.10 -6.72
CA LEU A 480 -8.09 -17.45 -6.90
C LEU A 480 -8.28 -18.33 -5.66
N TYR A 481 -7.97 -17.81 -4.47
CA TYR A 481 -8.09 -18.60 -3.23
C TYR A 481 -9.53 -19.09 -2.97
N THR A 482 -10.57 -18.32 -3.33
CA THR A 482 -11.96 -18.80 -3.21
C THR A 482 -12.32 -19.84 -4.24
N GLN A 483 -11.70 -19.79 -5.42
CA GLN A 483 -11.85 -20.84 -6.45
C GLN A 483 -11.22 -22.15 -5.96
N PHE A 484 -10.08 -22.11 -5.27
CA PHE A 484 -9.50 -23.30 -4.62
C PHE A 484 -10.45 -23.89 -3.58
N ILE A 485 -10.99 -23.07 -2.67
CA ILE A 485 -11.97 -23.53 -1.68
C ILE A 485 -13.20 -24.13 -2.36
N TYR A 486 -13.70 -23.49 -3.41
CA TYR A 486 -14.87 -24.00 -4.15
C TYR A 486 -14.57 -25.34 -4.84
N ARG A 487 -13.38 -25.53 -5.39
CA ARG A 487 -12.97 -26.80 -5.99
C ARG A 487 -12.90 -27.91 -4.93
N VAL A 488 -12.44 -27.61 -3.71
CA VAL A 488 -12.50 -28.57 -2.57
C VAL A 488 -13.95 -28.99 -2.30
N GLN A 489 -14.91 -28.06 -2.30
CA GLN A 489 -16.33 -28.39 -2.13
C GLN A 489 -16.85 -29.32 -3.26
N LEU A 490 -16.50 -29.01 -4.52
CA LEU A 490 -16.91 -29.82 -5.67
C LEU A 490 -16.35 -31.26 -5.62
N ILE A 491 -15.08 -31.40 -5.21
CA ILE A 491 -14.47 -32.74 -5.03
C ILE A 491 -15.20 -33.51 -3.93
N GLY A 492 -15.43 -32.88 -2.76
CA GLY A 492 -16.19 -33.51 -1.68
C GLY A 492 -17.59 -33.98 -2.12
N GLN A 493 -18.28 -33.16 -2.91
CA GLN A 493 -19.62 -33.51 -3.47
C GLN A 493 -19.55 -34.68 -4.44
N LEU A 494 -18.63 -34.69 -5.40
CA LEU A 494 -18.49 -35.79 -6.37
C LEU A 494 -18.23 -37.13 -5.70
N PHE A 495 -17.32 -37.17 -4.71
CA PHE A 495 -16.98 -38.37 -3.98
C PHE A 495 -17.94 -38.68 -2.84
N GLU A 496 -19.02 -37.90 -2.71
CA GLU A 496 -20.12 -38.11 -1.73
C GLU A 496 -19.61 -38.14 -0.28
N TYR A 497 -18.57 -37.33 0.06
CA TYR A 497 -18.21 -37.16 1.45
C TYR A 497 -19.37 -36.58 2.24
N SER A 498 -19.64 -37.17 3.39
CA SER A 498 -20.76 -36.82 4.27
C SER A 498 -20.26 -36.16 5.56
N ASN A 499 -21.19 -35.73 6.39
CA ASN A 499 -20.87 -35.15 7.71
C ASN A 499 -20.24 -36.14 8.70
N GLU A 500 -20.22 -37.42 8.37
CA GLU A 500 -19.61 -38.49 9.18
C GLU A 500 -18.19 -38.83 8.69
N ASP A 501 -17.79 -38.30 7.53
CA ASP A 501 -16.49 -38.54 6.92
C ASP A 501 -15.49 -37.46 7.35
N ASP A 502 -14.25 -37.85 7.56
CA ASP A 502 -13.15 -36.91 7.88
C ASP A 502 -12.65 -36.21 6.59
N TYR A 503 -13.35 -35.16 6.16
CA TYR A 503 -12.97 -34.36 4.99
C TYR A 503 -12.77 -32.91 5.36
N ASN A 504 -11.54 -32.43 5.22
CA ASN A 504 -11.09 -31.17 5.79
C ASN A 504 -10.25 -30.34 4.81
N PHE A 505 -10.18 -29.02 5.05
CA PHE A 505 -9.17 -28.18 4.42
C PHE A 505 -8.57 -27.17 5.40
N CYS A 506 -7.27 -26.91 5.26
CA CYS A 506 -6.47 -26.05 6.10
C CYS A 506 -5.65 -25.12 5.17
N PHE A 507 -6.12 -23.91 4.96
CA PHE A 507 -5.55 -23.00 3.98
C PHE A 507 -5.04 -21.69 4.58
N PHE A 508 -4.01 -21.14 3.96
CA PHE A 508 -3.70 -19.71 4.06
C PHE A 508 -4.52 -18.96 3.01
N SER A 509 -5.15 -17.87 3.38
CA SER A 509 -5.90 -17.05 2.42
C SER A 509 -6.11 -15.61 2.89
N ASN A 510 -6.64 -14.78 2.00
CA ASN A 510 -7.20 -13.50 2.38
C ASN A 510 -8.52 -13.71 3.14
N LYS A 511 -8.74 -12.94 4.20
CA LYS A 511 -9.94 -13.03 5.05
C LYS A 511 -11.21 -12.43 4.43
N SER A 512 -11.12 -11.78 3.27
CA SER A 512 -12.22 -11.00 2.67
C SER A 512 -13.49 -11.83 2.45
N PHE A 513 -13.37 -13.14 2.20
CA PHE A 513 -14.54 -13.99 2.00
C PHE A 513 -15.40 -14.16 3.27
N LEU A 514 -14.83 -13.94 4.45
CA LEU A 514 -15.57 -14.01 5.71
C LEU A 514 -16.33 -12.71 6.04
N THR A 515 -15.78 -11.55 5.67
CA THR A 515 -16.26 -10.26 6.18
C THR A 515 -16.86 -9.35 5.12
N SER A 516 -16.53 -9.53 3.84
CA SER A 516 -17.02 -8.63 2.80
C SER A 516 -18.37 -9.09 2.25
N PRO A 517 -19.38 -8.22 2.22
CA PRO A 517 -20.71 -8.53 1.71
C PRO A 517 -20.75 -9.06 0.27
N GLN A 518 -19.72 -8.75 -0.52
CA GLN A 518 -19.60 -9.20 -1.90
C GLN A 518 -19.38 -10.70 -2.03
N PHE A 519 -18.99 -11.39 -0.94
CA PHE A 519 -18.78 -12.82 -0.86
C PHE A 519 -19.93 -13.59 -0.21
N ASN A 520 -20.98 -12.93 0.28
CA ASN A 520 -22.03 -13.54 1.09
C ASN A 520 -22.58 -14.86 0.51
N LYS A 521 -22.87 -14.91 -0.79
CA LYS A 521 -23.39 -16.15 -1.43
C LYS A 521 -22.40 -17.30 -1.37
N PHE A 522 -21.10 -17.01 -1.52
CA PHE A 522 -20.05 -18.00 -1.43
C PHE A 522 -19.89 -18.48 0.02
N THR A 523 -19.81 -17.53 0.94
CA THR A 523 -19.62 -17.80 2.38
C THR A 523 -20.79 -18.57 2.96
N SER A 524 -22.03 -18.23 2.61
CA SER A 524 -23.21 -18.99 3.03
C SER A 524 -23.14 -20.43 2.54
N GLY A 525 -22.85 -20.66 1.25
CA GLY A 525 -22.73 -22.01 0.71
C GLY A 525 -21.59 -22.82 1.32
N LEU A 526 -20.50 -22.17 1.70
CA LEU A 526 -19.39 -22.80 2.44
C LEU A 526 -19.82 -23.17 3.86
N THR A 527 -20.40 -22.22 4.60
CA THR A 527 -20.75 -22.39 6.03
C THR A 527 -21.96 -23.28 6.26
N GLU A 528 -22.76 -23.57 5.24
CA GLU A 528 -23.82 -24.57 5.28
C GLU A 528 -23.29 -26.02 5.24
N GLN A 529 -22.08 -26.22 4.71
CA GLN A 529 -21.49 -27.55 4.55
C GLN A 529 -20.34 -27.78 5.54
N PHE A 530 -19.49 -26.79 5.69
CA PHE A 530 -18.25 -26.84 6.50
C PHE A 530 -18.36 -26.00 7.76
N SER A 531 -17.82 -26.52 8.85
CA SER A 531 -17.65 -25.77 10.09
C SER A 531 -16.19 -25.32 10.24
N TYR A 532 -16.04 -24.08 10.65
CA TYR A 532 -14.75 -23.54 11.08
C TYR A 532 -14.27 -24.27 12.35
N LYS A 533 -13.01 -24.67 12.35
CA LYS A 533 -12.39 -25.39 13.46
C LYS A 533 -11.47 -24.51 14.31
N ASN A 534 -10.54 -23.86 13.67
CA ASN A 534 -9.58 -22.95 14.31
C ASN A 534 -8.82 -22.13 13.27
N GLY A 535 -8.08 -21.09 13.71
CA GLY A 535 -7.23 -20.29 12.81
C GLY A 535 -6.49 -19.17 13.52
N PHE A 536 -5.56 -18.56 12.79
CA PHE A 536 -4.87 -17.36 13.22
C PHE A 536 -4.73 -16.36 12.07
N MET A 537 -4.44 -15.12 12.40
CA MET A 537 -4.18 -14.05 11.45
C MET A 537 -2.77 -13.51 11.64
N LEU A 538 -2.12 -13.19 10.54
CA LEU A 538 -0.83 -12.51 10.51
C LEU A 538 -0.83 -11.36 9.52
N ASN A 539 0.14 -10.44 9.66
CA ASN A 539 0.30 -9.36 8.68
C ASN A 539 0.84 -9.92 7.37
N ALA A 540 0.25 -9.54 6.23
CA ALA A 540 0.73 -9.99 4.94
C ALA A 540 2.20 -9.62 4.67
N GLY A 541 2.67 -8.51 5.23
CA GLY A 541 4.09 -8.11 5.14
C GLY A 541 5.09 -9.10 5.77
N GLU A 542 4.62 -10.11 6.53
CA GLU A 542 5.45 -11.24 6.99
C GLU A 542 5.81 -12.20 5.82
N PHE A 543 5.04 -12.15 4.75
CA PHE A 543 5.34 -12.90 3.52
C PHE A 543 6.13 -12.01 2.58
N ASN A 544 7.29 -12.46 2.14
CA ASN A 544 8.18 -11.69 1.29
C ASN A 544 7.46 -11.17 0.04
N GLY A 545 7.62 -9.88 -0.22
CA GLY A 545 7.07 -9.23 -1.41
C GLY A 545 5.60 -8.80 -1.32
N THR A 546 4.94 -8.97 -0.18
CA THR A 546 3.57 -8.49 0.02
C THR A 546 3.51 -7.13 0.72
N SER A 547 2.35 -6.48 0.64
CA SER A 547 2.10 -5.22 1.36
C SER A 547 1.69 -5.49 2.80
N SER A 548 2.24 -4.74 3.74
CA SER A 548 1.86 -4.79 5.16
C SER A 548 0.51 -4.13 5.49
N THR A 549 -0.31 -3.82 4.49
CA THR A 549 -1.57 -3.09 4.68
C THR A 549 -2.80 -3.98 4.91
N TRP A 550 -2.65 -5.31 4.82
CA TRP A 550 -3.74 -6.28 4.98
C TRP A 550 -3.27 -7.54 5.73
N GLY A 551 -4.24 -8.37 6.13
CA GLY A 551 -4.00 -9.59 6.91
C GLY A 551 -4.20 -10.86 6.09
N ILE A 552 -3.32 -11.85 6.31
CA ILE A 552 -3.49 -13.24 5.87
C ILE A 552 -4.05 -14.04 7.05
N ILE A 553 -5.01 -14.92 6.78
CA ILE A 553 -5.49 -15.89 7.77
C ILE A 553 -5.04 -17.29 7.38
N PHE A 554 -4.63 -18.07 8.38
CA PHE A 554 -4.65 -19.53 8.32
C PHE A 554 -5.95 -19.99 8.95
N HIS A 555 -6.70 -20.86 8.26
CA HIS A 555 -8.00 -21.29 8.73
C HIS A 555 -8.25 -22.77 8.41
N MET A 556 -8.91 -23.44 9.32
CA MET A 556 -9.18 -24.87 9.25
C MET A 556 -10.70 -25.11 9.24
N TRP A 557 -11.16 -25.95 8.33
CA TRP A 557 -12.56 -26.26 8.13
C TRP A 557 -12.75 -27.76 7.95
N GLY A 558 -13.85 -28.28 8.49
CA GLY A 558 -14.23 -29.68 8.33
C GLY A 558 -15.69 -29.81 7.85
N LEU A 559 -15.93 -30.78 7.00
CA LEU A 559 -17.25 -31.09 6.47
C LEU A 559 -18.08 -31.79 7.56
N ASP A 560 -19.04 -31.11 8.18
CA ASP A 560 -19.83 -31.62 9.29
C ASP A 560 -21.27 -31.06 9.33
N GLY A 561 -21.76 -30.54 8.21
CA GLY A 561 -23.11 -29.99 8.07
C GLY A 561 -23.24 -28.56 8.59
N GLY A 562 -22.15 -27.80 8.65
CA GLY A 562 -22.21 -26.35 8.86
C GLY A 562 -22.62 -25.92 10.27
N LYS A 563 -22.07 -26.52 11.30
CA LYS A 563 -22.33 -26.17 12.71
C LYS A 563 -21.54 -24.96 13.14
N ASN A 564 -21.63 -23.87 12.39
CA ASN A 564 -20.86 -22.65 12.69
C ASN A 564 -21.55 -21.79 13.75
N LYS A 565 -20.74 -21.12 14.56
CA LYS A 565 -21.19 -19.99 15.38
C LYS A 565 -21.34 -18.75 14.47
N GLU A 566 -22.12 -17.78 14.90
CA GLU A 566 -22.23 -16.50 14.20
C GLU A 566 -20.90 -15.74 14.12
N GLU A 567 -20.00 -16.02 15.05
CA GLU A 567 -18.69 -15.41 15.17
C GLU A 567 -17.58 -16.45 15.12
N LEU A 568 -16.58 -16.20 14.29
CA LEU A 568 -15.38 -17.02 14.15
C LEU A 568 -14.18 -16.28 14.74
N TYR A 569 -13.50 -16.92 15.67
CA TYR A 569 -12.40 -16.32 16.45
C TYR A 569 -11.04 -16.69 15.88
N PHE A 570 -10.14 -15.69 15.77
CA PHE A 570 -8.77 -15.83 15.28
C PHE A 570 -7.80 -15.11 16.23
N ASP A 571 -6.74 -15.78 16.59
CA ASP A 571 -5.59 -15.12 17.23
C ASP A 571 -4.84 -14.25 16.21
N VAL A 572 -4.62 -12.98 16.49
CA VAL A 572 -3.78 -12.10 15.68
C VAL A 572 -2.34 -12.20 16.16
N LEU A 573 -1.47 -12.75 15.33
CA LEU A 573 -0.10 -13.09 15.66
C LEU A 573 0.90 -12.19 14.91
N LYS A 574 2.08 -12.01 15.49
CA LYS A 574 3.19 -11.27 14.91
C LYS A 574 4.51 -12.00 15.18
N ASN A 575 5.40 -11.96 14.21
CA ASN A 575 6.79 -12.32 14.41
C ASN A 575 7.53 -11.17 15.12
N LYS A 576 8.17 -11.51 16.23
CA LYS A 576 9.10 -10.63 16.93
C LYS A 576 10.37 -11.43 17.21
N ASP A 577 11.47 -11.09 16.55
CA ASP A 577 12.78 -11.72 16.75
C ASP A 577 12.76 -13.26 16.60
N ASN A 578 12.03 -13.77 15.59
CA ASN A 578 11.76 -15.19 15.34
C ASN A 578 10.89 -15.90 16.39
N GLU A 579 10.23 -15.17 17.27
CA GLU A 579 9.21 -15.68 18.17
C GLU A 579 7.82 -15.19 17.76
N ILE A 580 6.84 -16.07 17.83
CA ILE A 580 5.44 -15.71 17.57
C ILE A 580 4.81 -15.19 18.84
N ILE A 581 4.37 -13.94 18.81
CA ILE A 581 3.61 -13.32 19.90
C ILE A 581 2.18 -13.02 19.48
N LYS A 582 1.24 -13.16 20.41
CA LYS A 582 -0.14 -12.75 20.19
C LYS A 582 -0.28 -11.23 20.41
N LEU A 583 -0.83 -10.52 19.42
CA LEU A 583 -1.10 -9.09 19.49
C LEU A 583 -2.47 -8.80 20.10
N THR A 584 -3.48 -9.49 19.59
CA THR A 584 -4.90 -9.29 19.93
C THR A 584 -5.73 -10.45 19.40
N ASP A 585 -7.04 -10.39 19.60
CA ASP A 585 -8.01 -11.27 18.95
C ASP A 585 -8.71 -10.54 17.79
N TRP A 586 -9.08 -11.28 16.77
CA TRP A 586 -9.96 -10.81 15.71
C TRP A 586 -11.14 -11.76 15.56
N THR A 587 -12.33 -11.18 15.46
CA THR A 587 -13.56 -11.94 15.27
C THR A 587 -14.15 -11.64 13.90
N ALA A 588 -14.32 -12.68 13.09
CA ALA A 588 -15.08 -12.58 11.86
C ALA A 588 -16.56 -12.80 12.16
N LYS A 589 -17.37 -11.75 12.02
CA LYS A 589 -18.83 -11.86 12.02
C LYS A 589 -19.26 -12.32 10.64
N LEU A 590 -19.85 -13.51 10.56
CA LEU A 590 -20.39 -14.01 9.29
C LEU A 590 -21.49 -13.05 8.84
N SER A 591 -21.23 -12.33 7.74
CA SER A 591 -22.07 -11.23 7.27
C SER A 591 -23.47 -11.74 6.92
N ASN A 592 -24.46 -11.40 7.74
CA ASN A 592 -25.88 -11.59 7.46
C ASN A 592 -26.50 -10.39 6.70
N GLY A 593 -25.70 -9.47 6.18
CA GLY A 593 -26.16 -8.29 5.45
C GLY A 593 -26.52 -7.09 6.32
N ASN A 594 -26.45 -7.20 7.63
CA ASN A 594 -26.77 -6.11 8.57
C ASN A 594 -25.58 -5.14 8.73
N THR A 595 -25.36 -4.33 7.72
CA THR A 595 -24.27 -3.32 7.69
C THR A 595 -24.80 -1.93 7.96
N ILE A 596 -23.96 -1.05 8.50
CA ILE A 596 -24.29 0.38 8.69
C ILE A 596 -24.73 1.05 7.38
N SER A 597 -24.20 0.60 6.26
CA SER A 597 -24.59 1.11 4.93
C SER A 597 -26.01 0.68 4.52
N ASN A 598 -26.45 -0.54 4.89
CA ASN A 598 -27.80 -1.00 4.65
C ASN A 598 -28.78 -0.33 5.63
N TRP A 599 -28.42 -0.27 6.91
CA TRP A 599 -29.16 0.47 7.92
C TRP A 599 -29.42 1.93 7.52
N LEU A 600 -28.42 2.62 6.97
CA LEU A 600 -28.56 3.98 6.45
C LEU A 600 -29.59 4.08 5.32
N LYS A 601 -29.77 3.05 4.51
CA LYS A 601 -30.66 3.03 3.35
C LYS A 601 -32.13 2.75 3.70
N GLU A 602 -32.44 2.36 4.92
CA GLU A 602 -33.80 2.07 5.36
C GLU A 602 -34.70 3.32 5.31
N ILE A 603 -34.16 4.51 5.56
CA ILE A 603 -34.88 5.76 5.33
C ILE A 603 -34.76 6.12 3.84
N PRO A 604 -35.82 6.06 3.06
CA PRO A 604 -35.80 6.41 1.67
C PRO A 604 -35.59 7.92 1.47
N ILE A 605 -34.92 8.31 0.40
CA ILE A 605 -34.92 9.69 -0.08
C ILE A 605 -36.01 9.86 -1.13
N SER A 606 -36.51 11.11 -1.25
CA SER A 606 -37.45 11.45 -2.34
C SER A 606 -36.85 11.10 -3.70
N LYS A 607 -37.70 10.60 -4.62
CA LYS A 607 -37.33 10.41 -6.03
C LYS A 607 -37.63 11.65 -6.88
N GLU A 608 -38.33 12.62 -6.28
CA GLU A 608 -38.61 13.89 -6.94
C GLU A 608 -37.35 14.72 -7.01
N PHE A 609 -37.01 15.13 -8.19
CA PHE A 609 -35.80 15.85 -8.49
C PHE A 609 -36.13 17.33 -8.72
N GLU A 610 -35.45 18.20 -7.98
CA GLU A 610 -35.66 19.64 -8.09
C GLU A 610 -34.78 20.26 -9.17
N GLU A 611 -33.46 20.21 -8.99
CA GLU A 611 -32.53 20.89 -9.87
C GLU A 611 -31.14 20.25 -9.87
N TYR A 612 -30.34 20.55 -10.94
CA TYR A 612 -28.91 20.28 -10.98
C TYR A 612 -28.12 21.51 -10.55
N TYR A 613 -27.35 21.38 -9.47
CA TYR A 613 -26.39 22.39 -9.03
C TYR A 613 -24.99 22.08 -9.54
N PRO A 614 -24.32 23.04 -10.22
CA PRO A 614 -22.97 22.84 -10.75
C PRO A 614 -21.92 23.10 -9.66
N LEU A 615 -21.96 22.36 -8.57
CA LEU A 615 -21.11 22.55 -7.41
C LEU A 615 -19.97 21.55 -7.36
N THR A 616 -18.82 21.98 -6.84
CA THR A 616 -17.70 21.12 -6.49
C THR A 616 -17.82 20.66 -5.04
N LYS A 617 -17.13 19.58 -4.68
CA LYS A 617 -17.19 18.99 -3.35
C LYS A 617 -16.79 19.93 -2.19
N ASN A 618 -16.04 20.98 -2.46
CA ASN A 618 -15.62 21.98 -1.47
C ASN A 618 -16.30 23.34 -1.64
N GLY A 619 -17.11 23.50 -2.69
CA GLY A 619 -17.88 24.73 -2.96
C GLY A 619 -17.07 25.98 -3.29
N PHE A 620 -15.74 25.87 -3.38
CA PHE A 620 -14.86 27.03 -3.55
C PHE A 620 -14.29 27.17 -4.96
N ASP A 621 -14.24 26.09 -5.72
CA ASP A 621 -13.63 26.08 -7.03
C ASP A 621 -14.72 26.22 -8.09
N ALA A 622 -14.44 26.99 -9.12
CA ALA A 622 -15.32 27.08 -10.27
C ALA A 622 -15.51 25.68 -10.92
N PRO A 623 -16.74 25.33 -11.35
CA PRO A 623 -16.98 24.08 -12.04
C PRO A 623 -16.22 24.04 -13.35
N THR A 624 -15.58 22.92 -13.62
CA THR A 624 -14.92 22.64 -14.89
C THR A 624 -15.78 21.70 -15.72
N ALA A 625 -15.40 21.42 -16.98
CA ALA A 625 -16.09 20.45 -17.82
C ALA A 625 -16.14 19.03 -17.18
N LYS A 626 -15.25 18.75 -16.23
CA LYS A 626 -15.20 17.51 -15.44
C LYS A 626 -15.89 17.64 -14.07
N SER A 627 -16.46 18.80 -13.74
CA SER A 627 -17.12 19.02 -12.46
C SER A 627 -18.37 18.17 -12.35
N ILE A 628 -18.59 17.66 -11.17
CA ILE A 628 -19.75 16.83 -10.86
C ILE A 628 -20.95 17.74 -10.71
N ARG A 629 -22.02 17.39 -11.41
CA ARG A 629 -23.33 18.02 -11.22
C ARG A 629 -24.02 17.32 -10.06
N CYS A 630 -24.36 18.08 -9.03
CA CYS A 630 -25.16 17.57 -7.95
C CYS A 630 -26.65 17.58 -8.32
N LYS A 631 -27.29 16.42 -8.23
CA LYS A 631 -28.72 16.26 -8.37
C LYS A 631 -29.36 16.44 -6.99
N MET A 632 -30.13 17.50 -6.84
CA MET A 632 -30.81 17.81 -5.59
C MET A 632 -32.23 17.25 -5.62
N HIS A 633 -32.54 16.41 -4.67
CA HIS A 633 -33.87 15.86 -4.45
C HIS A 633 -34.65 16.76 -3.49
N ASN A 634 -35.98 16.63 -3.49
CA ASN A 634 -36.85 17.39 -2.63
C ASN A 634 -36.45 17.22 -1.17
N GLY A 635 -36.39 18.34 -0.44
CA GLY A 635 -36.01 18.40 0.98
C GLY A 635 -34.49 18.28 1.26
N TRP A 636 -33.67 18.38 0.21
CA TRP A 636 -32.22 18.32 0.31
C TRP A 636 -31.68 19.50 1.18
N ILE A 637 -30.76 19.15 2.10
CA ILE A 637 -30.02 20.11 2.91
C ILE A 637 -28.50 19.93 2.84
N GLY A 638 -28.03 18.82 2.28
CA GLY A 638 -26.63 18.52 2.11
C GLY A 638 -26.41 17.15 1.53
N TYR A 639 -25.16 16.67 1.54
CA TYR A 639 -24.75 15.43 0.91
C TYR A 639 -23.71 14.67 1.73
N LEU A 640 -23.96 13.36 1.90
CA LEU A 640 -23.00 12.43 2.45
C LEU A 640 -22.26 11.74 1.30
N HIS A 641 -20.96 11.94 1.22
CA HIS A 641 -20.08 11.08 0.43
C HIS A 641 -19.78 9.81 1.24
N ASN A 642 -20.17 8.66 0.75
CA ASN A 642 -20.07 7.39 1.48
C ASN A 642 -19.59 6.28 0.52
N HIS A 643 -18.48 6.51 -0.15
CA HIS A 643 -17.87 5.52 -1.03
C HIS A 643 -16.84 4.70 -0.27
N GLY A 644 -16.97 3.37 -0.38
CA GLY A 644 -16.14 2.44 0.39
C GLY A 644 -16.74 2.10 1.75
N VAL A 645 -16.88 0.81 1.99
CA VAL A 645 -17.51 0.27 3.21
C VAL A 645 -16.48 -0.20 4.23
N ASN A 646 -15.20 -0.26 3.84
CA ASN A 646 -14.13 -0.82 4.65
C ASN A 646 -13.61 0.20 5.67
N ILE A 647 -13.31 -0.28 6.87
CA ILE A 647 -12.75 0.52 7.95
C ILE A 647 -11.45 1.21 7.52
N GLN A 648 -10.56 0.51 6.84
CA GLN A 648 -9.27 1.02 6.37
C GLN A 648 -9.35 2.26 5.48
N ASN A 649 -10.43 2.42 4.74
CA ASN A 649 -10.59 3.50 3.76
C ASN A 649 -11.66 4.54 4.16
N ALA A 650 -12.21 4.45 5.36
CA ALA A 650 -13.28 5.33 5.83
C ALA A 650 -12.86 6.81 5.80
N ASP A 651 -11.59 7.10 6.13
CA ASP A 651 -11.06 8.47 6.12
C ASP A 651 -10.98 9.11 4.73
N LYS A 652 -10.81 8.31 3.69
CA LYS A 652 -10.66 8.79 2.30
C LYS A 652 -12.00 9.00 1.61
N TYR A 653 -12.98 8.18 1.96
CA TYR A 653 -14.21 8.03 1.17
C TYR A 653 -15.48 8.33 1.96
N THR A 654 -15.37 8.88 3.17
CA THR A 654 -16.51 9.38 3.95
C THR A 654 -16.36 10.88 4.12
N GLY A 655 -17.35 11.65 3.65
CA GLY A 655 -17.33 13.11 3.72
C GLY A 655 -18.73 13.67 3.91
N PHE A 656 -18.84 14.74 4.68
CA PHE A 656 -20.08 15.42 5.03
C PHE A 656 -20.08 16.83 4.44
N TYR A 657 -21.04 17.15 3.60
CA TYR A 657 -21.04 18.37 2.80
C TYR A 657 -22.36 19.11 2.92
N SER A 658 -22.33 20.46 3.08
CA SER A 658 -23.48 21.33 2.89
C SER A 658 -23.78 21.59 1.39
N LEU A 659 -22.82 21.29 0.51
CA LEU A 659 -22.97 21.40 -0.92
C LEU A 659 -22.91 20.00 -1.53
N GLY A 660 -23.56 19.82 -2.65
CA GLY A 660 -23.71 18.52 -3.23
C GLY A 660 -22.44 17.94 -3.84
N PHE A 661 -22.30 16.62 -3.74
CA PHE A 661 -21.20 15.87 -4.37
C PHE A 661 -21.69 14.48 -4.75
N ALA A 662 -22.09 14.29 -6.00
CA ALA A 662 -22.65 13.03 -6.46
C ALA A 662 -21.55 12.10 -7.00
N VAL A 663 -20.97 11.23 -6.18
CA VAL A 663 -20.09 10.15 -6.61
C VAL A 663 -20.31 8.89 -5.76
N GLY A 664 -20.36 7.73 -6.41
CA GLY A 664 -20.42 6.43 -5.76
C GLY A 664 -21.70 6.21 -4.94
N ASP A 665 -21.55 5.62 -3.76
CA ASP A 665 -22.65 5.30 -2.85
C ASP A 665 -23.08 6.48 -1.96
N GLY A 666 -22.89 7.71 -2.43
CA GLY A 666 -23.29 8.89 -1.72
C GLY A 666 -24.80 9.05 -1.56
N ARG A 667 -25.22 9.90 -0.65
CA ARG A 667 -26.63 10.07 -0.31
C ARG A 667 -26.95 11.52 0.03
N ASP A 668 -28.11 11.99 -0.47
CA ASP A 668 -28.67 13.27 -0.08
C ASP A 668 -29.00 13.26 1.42
N ILE A 669 -28.71 14.37 2.08
CA ILE A 669 -29.11 14.62 3.46
C ILE A 669 -30.41 15.40 3.43
N THR A 670 -31.39 14.89 4.16
CA THR A 670 -32.67 15.54 4.42
C THR A 670 -32.88 15.63 5.93
N LYS A 671 -33.90 16.39 6.36
CA LYS A 671 -34.23 16.47 7.79
C LYS A 671 -34.60 15.10 8.37
N ASP A 672 -35.23 14.23 7.56
CA ASP A 672 -35.71 12.92 7.99
C ASP A 672 -34.58 11.88 8.19
N ASN A 673 -33.49 11.98 7.43
CA ASN A 673 -32.38 11.03 7.51
C ASN A 673 -31.13 11.61 8.21
N PHE A 674 -31.21 12.84 8.70
CA PHE A 674 -30.08 13.59 9.25
C PHE A 674 -29.36 12.84 10.38
N GLU A 675 -30.11 12.34 11.36
CA GLU A 675 -29.53 11.60 12.49
C GLU A 675 -28.79 10.36 12.05
N ARG A 676 -29.38 9.54 11.19
CA ARG A 676 -28.69 8.33 10.65
C ARG A 676 -27.44 8.68 9.85
N ILE A 677 -27.49 9.76 9.10
CA ILE A 677 -26.35 10.25 8.32
C ILE A 677 -25.18 10.63 9.23
N THR A 678 -25.47 11.43 10.29
CA THR A 678 -24.44 11.88 11.23
C THR A 678 -23.88 10.74 12.06
N VAL A 679 -24.70 9.79 12.48
CA VAL A 679 -24.26 8.55 13.15
C VAL A 679 -23.34 7.74 12.23
N ASN A 680 -23.75 7.46 10.99
CA ASN A 680 -22.93 6.73 10.03
C ASN A 680 -21.57 7.43 9.75
N PHE A 681 -21.61 8.76 9.58
CA PHE A 681 -20.41 9.55 9.38
C PHE A 681 -19.47 9.46 10.59
N SER A 682 -19.98 9.73 11.77
CA SER A 682 -19.20 9.86 12.99
C SER A 682 -18.61 8.52 13.44
N ILE A 683 -19.36 7.42 13.36
CA ILE A 683 -18.85 6.09 13.63
C ILE A 683 -17.70 5.75 12.67
N LYS A 684 -17.89 5.91 11.36
CA LYS A 684 -16.86 5.58 10.37
C LYS A 684 -15.58 6.38 10.56
N ARG A 685 -15.71 7.66 10.90
CA ARG A 685 -14.56 8.54 11.05
C ARG A 685 -13.82 8.30 12.37
N SER A 686 -14.54 8.27 13.48
CA SER A 686 -13.94 8.12 14.81
C SER A 686 -13.33 6.74 15.03
N VAL A 687 -14.03 5.68 14.63
CA VAL A 687 -13.53 4.30 14.76
C VAL A 687 -12.29 4.09 13.91
N GLN A 688 -12.26 4.57 12.68
CA GLN A 688 -11.08 4.44 11.82
C GLN A 688 -9.86 5.16 12.43
N GLU A 689 -10.03 6.37 12.96
CA GLU A 689 -8.94 7.09 13.63
C GLU A 689 -8.49 6.39 14.91
N LYS A 690 -9.42 5.87 15.71
CA LYS A 690 -9.10 5.12 16.93
C LYS A 690 -8.30 3.85 16.66
N ILE A 691 -8.67 3.08 15.65
CA ILE A 691 -7.95 1.86 15.24
C ILE A 691 -6.57 2.21 14.67
N ALA A 692 -6.44 3.32 13.95
CA ALA A 692 -5.16 3.79 13.44
C ALA A 692 -4.15 4.10 14.55
N ASP A 693 -4.60 4.66 15.67
CA ASP A 693 -3.76 4.92 16.86
C ASP A 693 -3.12 3.63 17.40
N TYR A 694 -3.83 2.50 17.34
CA TYR A 694 -3.33 1.19 17.75
C TYR A 694 -2.53 0.46 16.65
N LYS A 695 -2.33 1.06 15.49
CA LYS A 695 -1.66 0.44 14.31
C LYS A 695 -2.28 -0.88 13.87
N LEU A 696 -3.56 -1.08 14.09
CA LEU A 696 -4.30 -2.32 13.79
C LEU A 696 -5.15 -2.24 12.51
N LEU A 697 -4.94 -1.24 11.65
CA LEU A 697 -5.71 -1.09 10.41
C LEU A 697 -5.61 -2.31 9.48
N TRP A 698 -4.47 -2.98 9.45
CA TRP A 698 -4.29 -4.19 8.65
C TRP A 698 -5.12 -5.38 9.17
N VAL A 699 -5.36 -5.45 10.50
CA VAL A 699 -6.23 -6.46 11.12
C VAL A 699 -7.67 -6.26 10.68
N ARG A 700 -8.08 -5.01 10.51
CA ARG A 700 -9.44 -4.61 10.10
C ARG A 700 -9.58 -4.33 8.59
N ASP A 701 -8.55 -4.64 7.80
CA ASP A 701 -8.66 -4.53 6.34
C ASP A 701 -9.81 -5.38 5.82
N LYS A 702 -10.63 -4.79 4.94
CA LYS A 702 -11.87 -5.40 4.41
C LYS A 702 -12.99 -5.66 5.42
N ASP A 703 -12.77 -5.43 6.72
CA ASP A 703 -13.89 -5.44 7.65
C ASP A 703 -14.86 -4.30 7.33
N VAL A 704 -16.14 -4.55 7.50
CA VAL A 704 -17.19 -3.57 7.26
C VAL A 704 -17.85 -3.20 8.59
N PHE A 705 -18.35 -1.98 8.65
CA PHE A 705 -19.11 -1.54 9.81
C PHE A 705 -20.47 -2.26 9.85
N GLY A 706 -20.79 -2.91 10.97
CA GLY A 706 -22.12 -3.40 11.30
C GLY A 706 -23.12 -2.26 11.51
N ALA A 707 -24.40 -2.56 11.49
CA ALA A 707 -25.42 -1.62 11.91
C ALA A 707 -25.31 -1.35 13.43
N PRO A 708 -25.50 -0.12 13.90
CA PRO A 708 -25.59 0.17 15.33
C PRO A 708 -26.83 -0.49 15.93
N SER A 709 -26.76 -0.93 17.19
CA SER A 709 -27.91 -1.44 17.92
C SER A 709 -28.83 -0.30 18.37
N ASP A 710 -30.08 -0.64 18.74
CA ASP A 710 -31.00 0.34 19.31
C ASP A 710 -30.50 0.83 20.69
N GLU A 711 -29.76 0.00 21.43
CA GLU A 711 -29.15 0.34 22.72
C GLU A 711 -28.05 1.41 22.59
N LEU A 712 -27.31 1.41 21.50
CA LEU A 712 -26.30 2.44 21.20
C LEU A 712 -26.97 3.77 20.83
N LEU A 713 -28.09 3.73 20.12
CA LEU A 713 -28.74 4.90 19.52
C LEU A 713 -29.51 5.74 20.56
N THR A 714 -28.91 6.02 21.71
CA THR A 714 -29.43 6.98 22.70
C THR A 714 -29.43 8.40 22.15
N ASP A 715 -30.30 9.27 22.68
CA ASP A 715 -30.36 10.68 22.28
C ASP A 715 -28.99 11.36 22.44
N GLU A 716 -28.27 11.13 23.56
CA GLU A 716 -26.94 11.67 23.80
C GLU A 716 -25.95 11.20 22.71
N PHE A 717 -25.90 9.90 22.42
CA PHE A 717 -24.99 9.38 21.42
C PHE A 717 -25.27 9.95 20.03
N VAL A 718 -26.52 10.01 19.62
CA VAL A 718 -26.94 10.58 18.33
C VAL A 718 -26.53 12.05 18.23
N ASN A 719 -26.78 12.83 19.27
CA ASN A 719 -26.46 14.25 19.28
C ASN A 719 -24.94 14.52 19.35
N ASP A 720 -24.19 13.69 20.07
CA ASP A 720 -22.72 13.68 20.02
C ASP A 720 -22.20 13.41 18.60
N CYS A 721 -22.79 12.46 17.88
CA CYS A 721 -22.50 12.19 16.48
C CYS A 721 -22.83 13.39 15.58
N VAL A 722 -23.93 14.10 15.84
CA VAL A 722 -24.26 15.35 15.13
C VAL A 722 -23.12 16.34 15.30
N ILE A 723 -22.73 16.64 16.55
CA ILE A 723 -21.71 17.65 16.84
C ILE A 723 -20.36 17.25 16.24
N TYR A 724 -19.91 15.99 16.39
CA TYR A 724 -18.67 15.50 15.80
C TYR A 724 -18.67 15.67 14.27
N SER A 725 -19.80 15.36 13.60
CA SER A 725 -19.93 15.47 12.15
C SER A 725 -19.77 16.89 11.61
N LEU A 726 -20.02 17.92 12.43
CA LEU A 726 -19.87 19.31 12.02
C LEU A 726 -18.40 19.75 11.90
N PHE A 727 -17.50 19.14 12.68
CA PHE A 727 -16.15 19.66 12.87
C PHE A 727 -15.01 18.73 12.46
N ASP A 728 -15.32 17.49 12.04
CA ASP A 728 -14.31 16.56 11.51
C ASP A 728 -13.65 17.14 10.24
N LYS A 729 -12.39 16.78 10.00
CA LYS A 729 -11.61 17.24 8.83
C LYS A 729 -12.24 16.93 7.46
N GLN A 730 -13.13 15.93 7.38
CA GLN A 730 -13.89 15.58 6.17
C GLN A 730 -15.28 16.24 6.13
N SER A 731 -15.58 17.09 7.08
CA SER A 731 -16.75 17.94 7.04
C SER A 731 -16.44 19.20 6.23
N LYS A 732 -17.15 19.40 5.12
CA LYS A 732 -16.96 20.51 4.18
C LYS A 732 -18.24 21.34 4.11
N GLN A 733 -18.54 22.02 5.18
CA GLN A 733 -19.70 22.87 5.29
C GLN A 733 -19.36 24.28 4.84
N THR A 734 -20.00 24.73 3.79
CA THR A 734 -19.82 26.06 3.22
C THR A 734 -21.15 26.70 2.91
N SER A 735 -21.21 28.01 2.97
CA SER A 735 -22.29 28.82 2.44
C SER A 735 -21.85 29.55 1.19
N LEU A 736 -22.75 29.73 0.24
CA LEU A 736 -22.53 30.48 -0.99
C LEU A 736 -23.57 31.61 -1.08
N ARG A 737 -23.13 32.81 -1.45
CA ARG A 737 -24.02 33.95 -1.60
C ARG A 737 -24.26 34.37 -3.05
N GLN A 738 -23.24 34.45 -3.82
CA GLN A 738 -23.30 34.88 -5.21
C GLN A 738 -22.37 33.99 -6.05
N TYR A 739 -22.85 32.81 -6.39
CA TYR A 739 -22.09 31.89 -7.21
C TYR A 739 -22.69 31.89 -8.63
N GLU A 740 -21.97 32.47 -9.57
CA GLU A 740 -22.40 32.57 -10.96
C GLU A 740 -21.90 31.39 -11.78
N TYR A 741 -22.81 30.75 -12.48
CA TYR A 741 -22.50 29.71 -13.44
C TYR A 741 -23.51 29.70 -14.60
N LYS A 742 -23.04 29.89 -15.84
CA LYS A 742 -23.86 29.92 -17.06
C LYS A 742 -25.06 30.86 -16.93
N ASP A 743 -24.82 32.12 -16.64
CA ASP A 743 -25.79 33.20 -16.51
C ASP A 743 -26.88 32.99 -15.41
N LYS A 744 -26.65 32.09 -14.49
CA LYS A 744 -27.49 31.87 -13.32
C LYS A 744 -26.70 32.07 -12.05
N THR A 745 -27.25 32.80 -11.10
CA THR A 745 -26.69 33.00 -9.77
C THR A 745 -27.29 31.99 -8.81
N TYR A 746 -26.41 31.30 -8.07
CA TYR A 746 -26.79 30.33 -7.06
C TYR A 746 -26.50 30.87 -5.67
N ARG A 747 -27.37 30.56 -4.74
CA ARG A 747 -27.25 30.84 -3.30
C ARG A 747 -27.52 29.54 -2.55
N VAL A 748 -26.67 29.21 -1.58
CA VAL A 748 -26.81 28.04 -0.73
C VAL A 748 -26.56 28.45 0.71
N GLU A 749 -27.52 28.21 1.54
CA GLU A 749 -27.44 28.36 2.99
C GLU A 749 -26.76 27.13 3.60
N ASN A 750 -25.97 27.36 4.67
CA ASN A 750 -25.39 26.29 5.43
C ASN A 750 -26.37 25.82 6.54
N GLU A 751 -27.28 24.93 6.22
CA GLU A 751 -28.24 24.36 7.15
C GLU A 751 -27.60 23.63 8.35
N PHE A 752 -26.30 23.33 8.27
CA PHE A 752 -25.52 22.70 9.33
C PHE A 752 -24.83 23.67 10.28
N PHE A 753 -25.11 24.98 10.15
CA PHE A 753 -24.55 25.99 11.04
C PHE A 753 -25.14 25.85 12.46
N PRO A 754 -24.30 25.66 13.52
CA PRO A 754 -24.79 25.26 14.84
C PRO A 754 -25.07 26.39 15.82
N PHE A 755 -24.80 27.65 15.45
CA PHE A 755 -24.98 28.81 16.35
C PHE A 755 -26.16 29.65 15.94
N SER A 756 -26.67 30.48 16.92
CA SER A 756 -27.76 31.40 16.65
C SER A 756 -27.35 32.57 15.75
N LYS A 757 -28.32 33.14 15.04
CA LYS A 757 -28.16 34.42 14.35
C LYS A 757 -27.71 35.52 15.29
N GLN A 758 -28.36 35.61 16.47
CA GLN A 758 -28.06 36.63 17.48
C GLN A 758 -26.57 36.59 17.88
N PHE A 759 -25.98 35.40 18.10
CA PHE A 759 -24.55 35.30 18.42
C PHE A 759 -23.64 35.91 17.33
N ILE A 760 -23.95 35.65 16.06
CA ILE A 760 -23.21 36.23 14.96
C ILE A 760 -23.47 37.71 14.76
N GLU A 761 -24.71 38.15 14.99
CA GLU A 761 -25.09 39.57 14.95
C GLU A 761 -24.33 40.37 15.97
N ASP A 762 -24.30 39.92 17.24
CA ASP A 762 -23.56 40.58 18.31
C ASP A 762 -22.08 40.76 17.98
N LEU A 763 -21.46 39.72 17.41
CA LEU A 763 -20.06 39.79 16.95
C LEU A 763 -19.89 40.74 15.76
N ALA A 764 -20.81 40.71 14.81
CA ALA A 764 -20.74 41.57 13.63
C ALA A 764 -20.89 43.07 14.04
N VAL A 765 -21.74 43.37 14.99
CA VAL A 765 -21.88 44.71 15.56
C VAL A 765 -20.61 45.11 16.33
N GLN A 766 -20.10 44.23 17.19
CA GLN A 766 -18.88 44.48 17.98
C GLN A 766 -17.68 44.78 17.12
N HIS A 767 -17.55 44.14 15.97
CA HIS A 767 -16.42 44.26 15.02
C HIS A 767 -16.72 45.19 13.84
N ASN A 768 -17.87 45.89 13.82
CA ASN A 768 -18.31 46.77 12.74
C ASN A 768 -18.34 46.10 11.36
N ASN A 769 -18.62 44.79 11.29
CA ASN A 769 -18.71 44.06 10.05
C ASN A 769 -20.10 44.27 9.39
N LEU A 770 -20.18 45.30 8.55
CA LEU A 770 -21.44 45.68 7.90
C LEU A 770 -21.92 44.60 6.91
N SER A 771 -20.98 43.90 6.24
CA SER A 771 -21.32 42.87 5.24
C SER A 771 -22.06 41.69 5.88
N ILE A 772 -21.69 41.27 7.09
CA ILE A 772 -22.39 40.21 7.81
C ILE A 772 -23.74 40.75 8.35
N GLN A 773 -23.78 42.00 8.83
CA GLN A 773 -25.05 42.59 9.29
C GLN A 773 -26.08 42.66 8.15
N GLU A 774 -25.69 43.00 6.94
CA GLU A 774 -26.55 42.99 5.76
C GLU A 774 -26.96 41.55 5.34
N ASP A 775 -26.08 40.58 5.49
CA ASP A 775 -26.35 39.17 5.14
C ASP A 775 -27.32 38.48 6.12
N LEU A 776 -27.40 38.97 7.37
CA LEU A 776 -28.29 38.44 8.41
C LEU A 776 -29.78 38.75 8.16
N ASP A 777 -30.12 39.73 7.35
CA ASP A 777 -31.40 40.39 7.32
C ASP A 777 -32.56 39.56 6.74
N THR A 778 -32.31 38.51 6.06
CA THR A 778 -33.31 37.82 5.23
C THR A 778 -33.66 36.41 5.69
N ASP A 779 -32.93 35.84 6.66
CA ASP A 779 -32.96 34.41 6.86
C ASP A 779 -33.40 33.94 8.25
N ASN A 780 -34.03 32.78 8.28
CA ASN A 780 -34.33 32.02 9.48
C ASN A 780 -33.09 31.38 10.09
N GLU A 781 -33.16 31.06 11.38
CA GLU A 781 -32.20 30.18 12.03
C GLU A 781 -32.01 28.88 11.26
N ARG A 782 -30.78 28.39 11.18
CA ARG A 782 -30.42 27.18 10.44
C ARG A 782 -30.95 25.92 11.11
N PHE A 783 -31.12 24.85 10.32
CA PHE A 783 -31.73 23.61 10.77
C PHE A 783 -30.98 23.00 11.97
N VAL A 784 -29.64 22.89 11.91
CA VAL A 784 -28.88 22.25 12.99
C VAL A 784 -28.93 23.06 14.28
N TYR A 785 -28.88 24.39 14.20
CA TYR A 785 -29.09 25.20 15.40
C TYR A 785 -30.46 24.93 16.08
N LYS A 786 -31.55 24.91 15.31
CA LYS A 786 -32.88 24.56 15.80
C LYS A 786 -32.96 23.13 16.32
N TYR A 787 -32.30 22.19 15.65
CA TYR A 787 -32.28 20.80 16.05
C TYR A 787 -31.60 20.61 17.42
N LEU A 788 -30.51 21.32 17.68
CA LEU A 788 -29.74 21.19 18.93
C LEU A 788 -30.41 21.92 20.14
N GLN A 789 -31.46 22.72 19.93
CA GLN A 789 -32.15 23.34 21.05
C GLN A 789 -32.81 22.26 21.91
N ASP A 790 -32.61 22.33 23.20
CA ASP A 790 -33.16 21.39 24.18
C ASP A 790 -32.74 19.92 24.00
N LYS A 791 -31.66 19.68 23.27
CA LYS A 791 -31.09 18.33 23.08
C LYS A 791 -30.08 18.02 24.18
N GLU A 792 -30.14 16.78 24.67
CA GLU A 792 -29.13 16.25 25.57
C GLU A 792 -27.85 15.90 24.78
N ILE A 793 -26.70 16.41 25.22
CA ILE A 793 -25.38 16.18 24.68
C ILE A 793 -24.41 15.90 25.81
N SER A 794 -23.32 15.20 25.50
CA SER A 794 -22.29 14.92 26.49
C SER A 794 -21.48 16.16 26.88
N THR A 795 -20.73 16.03 27.99
CA THR A 795 -19.78 17.06 28.42
C THR A 795 -18.72 17.30 27.33
N GLU A 796 -18.21 16.25 26.67
CA GLU A 796 -17.21 16.33 25.60
C GLU A 796 -17.75 17.10 24.38
N ALA A 797 -19.00 16.86 24.02
CA ALA A 797 -19.63 17.55 22.91
C ALA A 797 -19.90 19.03 23.25
N GLN A 798 -20.35 19.34 24.48
CA GLN A 798 -20.54 20.70 24.94
C GLN A 798 -19.22 21.47 24.97
N GLU A 799 -18.15 20.86 25.49
CA GLU A 799 -16.81 21.48 25.51
C GLU A 799 -16.28 21.77 24.10
N LEU A 800 -16.55 20.89 23.14
CA LEU A 800 -16.16 21.11 21.73
C LEU A 800 -16.96 22.29 21.15
N LEU A 801 -18.28 22.34 21.34
CA LEU A 801 -19.13 23.45 20.87
C LEU A 801 -18.69 24.79 21.45
N ASP A 802 -18.45 24.85 22.74
CA ASP A 802 -18.02 26.07 23.44
C ASP A 802 -16.65 26.53 22.93
N TYR A 803 -15.78 25.56 22.61
CA TYR A 803 -14.49 25.89 22.08
C TYR A 803 -14.55 26.38 20.62
N VAL A 804 -15.38 25.76 19.79
CA VAL A 804 -15.60 26.21 18.41
C VAL A 804 -16.23 27.60 18.41
N LYS A 805 -17.12 27.91 19.37
CA LYS A 805 -17.66 29.26 19.53
C LYS A 805 -16.56 30.31 19.71
N LYS A 806 -15.55 30.04 20.55
CA LYS A 806 -14.35 30.90 20.68
C LYS A 806 -13.56 31.02 19.35
N VAL A 807 -13.49 29.96 18.57
CA VAL A 807 -12.84 30.02 17.23
C VAL A 807 -13.62 30.96 16.31
N TYR A 808 -14.95 30.93 16.35
CA TYR A 808 -15.78 31.88 15.59
C TYR A 808 -15.61 33.32 16.09
N GLU A 809 -15.56 33.55 17.39
CA GLU A 809 -15.27 34.86 17.99
C GLU A 809 -13.93 35.41 17.49
N GLU A 810 -12.87 34.61 17.58
CA GLU A 810 -11.52 34.97 17.09
C GLU A 810 -11.54 35.30 15.61
N SER A 811 -12.33 34.59 14.81
CA SER A 811 -12.40 34.75 13.35
C SER A 811 -12.80 36.16 12.93
N PHE A 812 -13.62 36.88 13.73
CA PHE A 812 -14.09 38.22 13.39
C PHE A 812 -12.97 39.26 13.27
N LYS A 813 -11.82 39.02 13.88
CA LYS A 813 -10.64 39.90 13.75
C LYS A 813 -10.08 39.89 12.32
N TYR A 814 -10.40 38.85 11.55
CA TYR A 814 -9.77 38.58 10.24
C TYR A 814 -10.78 38.57 9.07
N ARG A 815 -12.10 38.47 9.34
CA ARG A 815 -13.12 38.21 8.29
C ARG A 815 -13.11 39.24 7.19
N ASP A 816 -13.15 40.53 7.50
CA ASP A 816 -13.21 41.60 6.51
C ASP A 816 -11.97 41.63 5.59
N THR A 817 -10.78 41.56 6.21
CA THR A 817 -9.53 41.53 5.45
C THR A 817 -9.43 40.29 4.57
N TYR A 818 -9.86 39.15 5.09
CA TYR A 818 -9.78 37.91 4.36
C TYR A 818 -10.83 37.82 3.24
N ALA A 819 -12.03 38.34 3.46
CA ALA A 819 -13.07 38.41 2.44
C ALA A 819 -12.65 39.26 1.24
N GLN A 820 -11.91 40.36 1.48
CA GLN A 820 -11.35 41.20 0.42
C GLN A 820 -10.23 40.49 -0.35
N LEU A 821 -9.35 39.77 0.35
CA LEU A 821 -8.21 39.06 -0.24
C LEU A 821 -8.63 37.78 -0.98
N MET A 822 -9.62 37.09 -0.46
CA MET A 822 -10.06 35.77 -0.92
C MET A 822 -11.61 35.68 -1.03
N PRO A 823 -12.25 36.48 -1.87
CA PRO A 823 -13.70 36.60 -1.93
C PRO A 823 -14.42 35.28 -2.25
N LYS A 824 -13.76 34.37 -2.95
CA LYS A 824 -14.31 33.05 -3.29
C LYS A 824 -14.68 32.18 -2.08
N TYR A 825 -14.13 32.46 -0.89
CA TYR A 825 -14.41 31.67 0.29
C TYR A 825 -15.66 32.13 1.07
N ASN A 826 -16.30 33.22 0.70
CA ASN A 826 -17.53 33.72 1.32
C ASN A 826 -17.45 33.79 2.86
N THR A 827 -16.35 34.23 3.41
CA THR A 827 -16.10 34.24 4.86
C THR A 827 -16.98 35.25 5.61
N ASN A 828 -17.56 36.22 4.89
CA ASN A 828 -18.55 37.20 5.42
C ASN A 828 -20.00 36.72 5.26
N SER A 829 -20.27 35.46 4.98
CA SER A 829 -21.58 34.87 5.22
C SER A 829 -21.82 34.70 6.71
N TRP A 830 -23.00 35.02 7.22
CA TRP A 830 -23.29 34.89 8.66
C TRP A 830 -23.23 33.42 9.11
N ASP A 831 -23.69 32.50 8.30
CA ASP A 831 -23.65 31.04 8.49
C ASP A 831 -22.40 30.37 7.89
N ALA A 832 -21.29 31.10 7.80
CA ALA A 832 -20.05 30.56 7.26
C ALA A 832 -19.65 29.26 7.98
N GLY A 833 -19.47 28.18 7.21
CA GLY A 833 -19.13 26.87 7.76
C GLY A 833 -17.72 26.82 8.37
N PHE A 834 -17.51 25.86 9.27
CA PHE A 834 -16.22 25.73 9.97
C PHE A 834 -15.01 25.62 9.03
N ILE A 835 -15.14 24.99 7.86
CA ILE A 835 -14.05 24.94 6.88
C ILE A 835 -13.66 26.32 6.32
N GLN A 836 -14.64 27.25 6.18
CA GLN A 836 -14.38 28.61 5.73
C GLN A 836 -13.57 29.36 6.81
N ILE A 837 -13.99 29.21 8.07
CA ILE A 837 -13.32 29.81 9.23
C ILE A 837 -11.94 29.21 9.45
N ASN A 838 -11.81 27.89 9.40
CA ASN A 838 -10.55 27.16 9.55
C ASN A 838 -9.51 27.62 8.52
N ARG A 839 -9.89 27.75 7.25
CA ARG A 839 -8.99 28.22 6.20
C ARG A 839 -8.55 29.66 6.39
N MET A 840 -9.41 30.49 6.91
CA MET A 840 -9.10 31.88 7.17
C MET A 840 -8.10 32.02 8.33
N ILE A 841 -8.33 31.33 9.44
CA ILE A 841 -7.53 31.45 10.67
C ILE A 841 -6.21 30.67 10.52
N TRP A 842 -6.26 29.42 10.03
CA TRP A 842 -5.12 28.49 10.06
C TRP A 842 -4.54 28.15 8.69
N GLY A 843 -5.14 28.63 7.61
CA GLY A 843 -4.68 28.38 6.24
C GLY A 843 -3.56 29.29 5.74
N GLN A 844 -3.28 30.39 6.47
CA GLN A 844 -2.24 31.36 6.12
C GLN A 844 -0.98 31.11 6.95
N LYS A 845 -0.07 30.31 6.43
CA LYS A 845 1.15 29.88 7.12
C LYS A 845 2.03 31.05 7.61
N ASP A 846 2.05 32.14 6.88
CA ASP A 846 2.94 33.29 7.16
C ASP A 846 2.40 34.26 8.25
N LYS A 847 1.19 34.00 8.81
CA LYS A 847 0.52 34.89 9.78
C LYS A 847 0.04 34.17 11.02
N ILE A 848 0.44 32.92 11.21
CA ILE A 848 0.05 32.13 12.37
C ILE A 848 0.97 32.51 13.53
N ASN A 849 0.38 33.06 14.60
CA ASN A 849 1.07 33.29 15.87
C ASN A 849 0.83 32.12 16.85
N ASP A 850 1.54 32.15 17.99
CA ASP A 850 1.43 31.09 19.00
C ASP A 850 0.01 30.94 19.56
N ASP A 851 -0.75 32.02 19.68
CA ASP A 851 -2.13 31.98 20.18
C ASP A 851 -3.03 31.20 19.21
N LEU A 852 -2.87 31.42 17.90
CA LEU A 852 -3.64 30.69 16.88
C LEU A 852 -3.22 29.22 16.77
N ILE A 853 -1.93 28.91 17.04
CA ILE A 853 -1.44 27.52 17.13
C ILE A 853 -2.08 26.83 18.33
N ASN A 854 -2.04 27.44 19.50
CA ASN A 854 -2.64 26.92 20.72
C ASN A 854 -4.17 26.71 20.54
N LEU A 855 -4.86 27.68 19.92
CA LEU A 855 -6.28 27.58 19.61
C LEU A 855 -6.59 26.34 18.73
N LYS A 856 -5.73 26.05 17.75
CA LYS A 856 -5.88 24.90 16.86
C LYS A 856 -5.62 23.57 17.56
N ASP A 857 -4.62 23.51 18.39
CA ASP A 857 -4.21 22.27 19.04
C ASP A 857 -5.22 21.87 20.13
N GLU A 858 -5.73 22.82 20.88
CA GLU A 858 -6.84 22.61 21.80
C GLU A 858 -8.12 22.15 21.08
N PHE A 859 -8.46 22.78 19.95
CA PHE A 859 -9.59 22.32 19.12
C PHE A 859 -9.42 20.86 18.71
N LYS A 860 -8.22 20.45 18.25
CA LYS A 860 -7.95 19.07 17.85
C LYS A 860 -8.10 18.09 19.04
N ILE A 861 -7.61 18.49 20.22
CA ILE A 861 -7.74 17.69 21.44
C ILE A 861 -9.22 17.45 21.74
N LYS A 862 -10.04 18.51 21.77
CA LYS A 862 -11.47 18.37 22.07
C LYS A 862 -12.24 17.55 21.04
N LEU A 863 -11.95 17.77 19.75
CA LEU A 863 -12.54 16.96 18.68
C LEU A 863 -12.14 15.47 18.80
N LYS A 864 -10.86 15.21 19.13
CA LYS A 864 -10.38 13.84 19.34
C LYS A 864 -11.03 13.20 20.57
N THR A 865 -11.18 13.93 21.66
CA THR A 865 -11.83 13.40 22.88
C THR A 865 -13.26 12.95 22.61
N LEU A 866 -14.05 13.77 21.91
CA LEU A 866 -15.42 13.40 21.49
C LEU A 866 -15.39 12.22 20.51
N GLY A 867 -14.49 12.23 19.53
CA GLY A 867 -14.32 11.12 18.59
C GLY A 867 -13.93 9.81 19.27
N ASP A 868 -13.04 9.85 20.25
CA ASP A 868 -12.64 8.67 21.03
C ASP A 868 -13.80 8.10 21.85
N LYS A 869 -14.65 8.95 22.43
CA LYS A 869 -15.88 8.53 23.13
C LYS A 869 -16.83 7.80 22.18
N ILE A 870 -17.17 8.41 21.04
CA ILE A 870 -18.04 7.82 20.03
C ILE A 870 -17.46 6.48 19.53
N ALA A 871 -16.16 6.43 19.25
CA ALA A 871 -15.49 5.21 18.78
C ALA A 871 -15.59 4.08 19.81
N LEU A 872 -15.33 4.36 21.08
CA LEU A 872 -15.38 3.35 22.14
C LEU A 872 -16.80 2.80 22.33
N GLN A 873 -17.82 3.66 22.31
CA GLN A 873 -19.22 3.23 22.39
C GLN A 873 -19.58 2.34 21.20
N ALA A 874 -19.24 2.72 19.98
CA ALA A 874 -19.49 1.93 18.77
C ALA A 874 -18.72 0.60 18.74
N ILE A 875 -17.48 0.56 19.26
CA ILE A 875 -16.70 -0.68 19.39
C ILE A 875 -17.36 -1.61 20.41
N ASN A 876 -17.78 -1.08 21.57
CA ASN A 876 -18.42 -1.87 22.63
C ASN A 876 -19.78 -2.40 22.19
N ASP A 877 -20.50 -1.69 21.34
CA ASP A 877 -21.75 -2.13 20.70
C ASP A 877 -21.53 -3.24 19.65
N GLY A 878 -20.28 -3.47 19.25
CA GLY A 878 -19.97 -4.47 18.24
C GLY A 878 -20.22 -4.02 16.80
N VAL A 879 -20.23 -2.74 16.52
CA VAL A 879 -20.29 -2.21 15.15
C VAL A 879 -19.08 -2.67 14.31
N ILE A 880 -18.00 -3.06 14.97
CA ILE A 880 -16.81 -3.68 14.34
C ILE A 880 -16.32 -4.88 15.12
#